data_002e9b6e8629fdade291f6cc82a6abd4
#
_entry.id   002e9b6e8629fdade291f6cc82a6abd4
#
_cell.length_a   1.000
_cell.length_b   1.000
_cell.length_c   1.000
_cell.angle_alpha   90.00
_cell.angle_beta   90.00
_cell.angle_gamma   90.00
#
_symmetry.space_group_name_H-M   'P 1'
#
loop_
_entity.id
_entity.type
_entity.pdbx_description
1 polymer ?
#
loop_
_entity_poly.entity_id
_entity_poly.type
_entity_poly.pdbx_seq_one_letter_code
_entity_poly.pdbx_strand_id
1 'polypeptide(L)'
;MRTAFYLAFLRLRRAPLRFCLVLLTIIVTVCIALWFAAGYDTLMANADRHAAVMTGSADLLLFPRRTAASSLDEGLLAALKRDSAVRSLAVFAPVDVNLAGKKGRETPPPMYGLPRRTPSLVGTDSADAPLEMVAGRWLSGKTGEAVADAQTAARNRWKTGAMIRVRSAAGFFHFRLAGIIAENPAGKRFSTISDSDMLRPPPSRAIYVTLEDARRCAGGKLDIAYASLRLNALPEHWKERLDIAHVLCFSREDIRRALHDGASAGNARMQVFSAGSVSLLVAFFIVFSILNMEVDEQRRHFAMLRMAGFTRRQLFLILFFEAFFFALSGWICGLAAGAVLLKLLNLPLHLGFWSIAVSGIFSCIATFGAALFPALRAASVMPMDAFAKQAPAMPGKKPCFLFCIGILLLPVNPLIVFLPAIPENLRIVLYGFIGCPVQVAAFLLMTPLLLRGVEWCLRGIFAFLFRLNPLFFRSQLDAGFKRGALLTAALSAGLGFYMMVVIWSASLLLPFLPGAWMPDLFAVIVPGGLKNGDMARVEKFAGVEKALPVAVEQVKLAGDLTGSRKRKNVVRQDNVVFMGLDVAAAYEGREALLPFVYLEPDRESALNLLKTGENYCLIPEHFALVAGLRSGDSFEVIPPDAPEARLRYTVAGVIEFKGWHWFSKMSGTRRHESRTAAMLFGSYENIARNFSLNRVNFIWMNLNRDASEKDLCRKLYALAAQNRGEKYRIAGGGEGEISQEYVKLVSRDFLKHSILSRTEQVVNGMLNLPLVILCATTLAVASAAFGAVHARRRELRVMRMVGLSAFGAVRLVIAEFLLIGMAALAVSLLFGIFSGICSAQMASSLSFFGGMGWNFSIPWGRVVTGCLIVLGVCFAGTLIPALLQMRRKFFDCGNEE
;
A
#
# COMPACT_ATOMS: atom_id res chain seq x y z
N MET A 1 29.04 14.74 -38.00
CA MET A 1 28.24 14.98 -36.79
C MET A 1 27.43 16.29 -36.89
N ARG A 2 28.03 17.44 -37.17
CA ARG A 2 27.30 18.74 -37.24
C ARG A 2 26.10 18.72 -38.21
N THR A 3 26.25 18.20 -39.42
CA THR A 3 25.15 18.09 -40.41
C THR A 3 24.00 17.20 -39.94
N ALA A 4 24.29 16.06 -39.29
CA ALA A 4 23.24 15.18 -38.75
C ALA A 4 22.46 15.86 -37.60
N PHE A 5 23.16 16.57 -36.71
CA PHE A 5 22.53 17.33 -35.64
C PHE A 5 21.63 18.47 -36.18
N TYR A 6 22.11 19.24 -37.13
CA TYR A 6 21.34 20.34 -37.76
C TYR A 6 20.10 19.81 -38.50
N LEU A 7 20.22 18.70 -39.21
CA LEU A 7 19.10 18.06 -39.92
C LEU A 7 18.06 17.50 -38.92
N ALA A 8 18.51 16.90 -37.82
CA ALA A 8 17.59 16.44 -36.76
C ALA A 8 16.77 17.62 -36.19
N PHE A 9 17.40 18.73 -35.89
CA PHE A 9 16.75 19.94 -35.39
C PHE A 9 15.73 20.54 -36.39
N LEU A 10 16.12 20.63 -37.67
CA LEU A 10 15.21 21.14 -38.73
C LEU A 10 13.98 20.24 -38.93
N ARG A 11 14.15 18.92 -38.82
CA ARG A 11 13.03 17.96 -38.93
C ARG A 11 12.03 18.13 -37.80
N LEU A 12 12.51 18.30 -36.55
CA LEU A 12 11.65 18.57 -35.41
C LEU A 12 10.82 19.86 -35.60
N ARG A 13 11.46 20.92 -36.15
CA ARG A 13 10.77 22.21 -36.42
C ARG A 13 9.70 22.10 -37.53
N ARG A 14 9.90 21.24 -38.53
CA ARG A 14 8.96 21.04 -39.63
C ARG A 14 7.73 20.19 -39.26
N ALA A 15 7.78 19.41 -38.16
CA ALA A 15 6.68 18.55 -37.73
C ALA A 15 6.27 18.85 -36.26
N PRO A 16 5.79 20.07 -35.95
CA PRO A 16 5.57 20.53 -34.56
C PRO A 16 4.52 19.69 -33.81
N LEU A 17 3.41 19.32 -34.48
CA LEU A 17 2.36 18.51 -33.87
C LEU A 17 2.91 17.19 -33.34
N ARG A 18 3.75 16.53 -34.11
CA ARG A 18 4.35 15.26 -33.77
C ARG A 18 5.38 15.40 -32.63
N PHE A 19 6.22 16.46 -32.73
CA PHE A 19 7.12 16.81 -31.65
C PHE A 19 6.36 16.95 -30.32
N CYS A 20 5.25 17.69 -30.29
CA CYS A 20 4.40 17.88 -29.13
C CYS A 20 3.81 16.58 -28.61
N LEU A 21 3.41 15.63 -29.47
CA LEU A 21 2.81 14.36 -29.07
C LEU A 21 3.82 13.43 -28.39
N VAL A 22 5.02 13.29 -28.99
CA VAL A 22 6.11 12.51 -28.38
C VAL A 22 6.55 13.15 -27.08
N LEU A 23 6.72 14.47 -27.07
CA LEU A 23 7.08 15.25 -25.91
C LEU A 23 6.09 15.06 -24.75
N LEU A 24 4.78 15.14 -25.04
CA LEU A 24 3.72 14.92 -24.06
C LEU A 24 3.81 13.53 -23.41
N THR A 25 4.08 12.50 -24.21
CA THR A 25 4.26 11.13 -23.71
C THR A 25 5.41 11.04 -22.72
N ILE A 26 6.55 11.65 -23.05
CA ILE A 26 7.75 11.63 -22.21
C ILE A 26 7.50 12.47 -20.94
N ILE A 27 6.86 13.64 -21.07
CA ILE A 27 6.47 14.49 -19.93
C ILE A 27 5.65 13.69 -18.92
N VAL A 28 4.59 13.00 -19.37
CA VAL A 28 3.73 12.19 -18.50
C VAL A 28 4.53 11.08 -17.82
N THR A 29 5.41 10.40 -18.56
CA THR A 29 6.28 9.34 -18.01
C THR A 29 7.21 9.87 -16.94
N VAL A 30 7.85 11.02 -17.19
CA VAL A 30 8.72 11.70 -16.23
C VAL A 30 7.93 12.15 -15.00
N CYS A 31 6.73 12.71 -15.17
CA CYS A 31 5.86 13.10 -14.04
C CYS A 31 5.52 11.90 -13.15
N ILE A 32 5.21 10.74 -13.73
CA ILE A 32 4.92 9.51 -12.98
C ILE A 32 6.16 9.05 -12.21
N ALA A 33 7.31 8.94 -12.88
CA ALA A 33 8.56 8.52 -12.26
C ALA A 33 8.97 9.49 -11.13
N LEU A 34 8.82 10.80 -11.37
CA LEU A 34 9.11 11.84 -10.39
C LEU A 34 8.19 11.74 -9.16
N TRP A 35 6.89 11.50 -9.35
CA TRP A 35 5.93 11.36 -8.24
C TRP A 35 6.35 10.26 -7.27
N PHE A 36 6.67 9.06 -7.79
CA PHE A 36 7.06 7.93 -6.95
C PHE A 36 8.42 8.14 -6.28
N ALA A 37 9.39 8.63 -7.05
CA ALA A 37 10.72 8.91 -6.52
C ALA A 37 10.69 10.04 -5.48
N ALA A 38 9.90 11.11 -5.69
CA ALA A 38 9.69 12.17 -4.70
C ALA A 38 8.96 11.66 -3.44
N GLY A 39 8.04 10.70 -3.60
CA GLY A 39 7.41 9.99 -2.48
C GLY A 39 8.43 9.24 -1.62
N TYR A 40 9.38 8.55 -2.25
CA TYR A 40 10.48 7.88 -1.57
C TYR A 40 11.43 8.88 -0.89
N ASP A 41 11.87 9.93 -1.59
CA ASP A 41 12.73 10.98 -1.01
C ASP A 41 12.06 11.65 0.21
N THR A 42 10.74 11.89 0.12
CA THR A 42 9.95 12.43 1.23
C THR A 42 9.90 11.47 2.41
N LEU A 43 9.77 10.17 2.15
CA LEU A 43 9.79 9.14 3.20
C LEU A 43 11.14 9.13 3.91
N MET A 44 12.24 9.18 3.15
CA MET A 44 13.59 9.20 3.70
C MET A 44 13.88 10.49 4.48
N ALA A 45 13.55 11.66 3.93
CA ALA A 45 13.68 12.94 4.63
C ALA A 45 12.84 13.00 5.92
N ASN A 46 11.65 12.40 5.93
CA ASN A 46 10.84 12.28 7.13
C ASN A 46 11.48 11.30 8.14
N ALA A 47 12.08 10.19 7.68
CA ALA A 47 12.79 9.25 8.55
C ALA A 47 14.00 9.93 9.22
N ASP A 48 14.80 10.70 8.48
CA ASP A 48 15.92 11.46 9.02
C ASP A 48 15.47 12.50 10.04
N ARG A 49 14.37 13.22 9.72
CA ARG A 49 13.76 14.19 10.64
C ARG A 49 13.21 13.51 11.90
N HIS A 50 12.61 12.34 11.76
CA HIS A 50 12.10 11.55 12.89
C HIS A 50 13.24 11.06 13.79
N ALA A 51 14.31 10.54 13.21
CA ALA A 51 15.48 10.15 13.99
C ALA A 51 16.05 11.36 14.77
N ALA A 52 16.16 12.53 14.13
CA ALA A 52 16.63 13.75 14.77
C ALA A 52 15.71 14.21 15.92
N VAL A 53 14.40 14.19 15.73
CA VAL A 53 13.42 14.58 16.76
C VAL A 53 13.39 13.58 17.92
N MET A 54 13.54 12.28 17.64
CA MET A 54 13.54 11.25 18.70
C MET A 54 14.76 11.34 19.60
N THR A 55 15.94 11.54 19.02
CA THR A 55 17.16 11.66 19.80
C THR A 55 17.32 13.04 20.43
N GLY A 56 16.76 14.07 19.76
CA GLY A 56 16.96 15.45 20.20
C GLY A 56 18.46 15.77 20.33
N SER A 57 18.86 16.21 21.53
CA SER A 57 20.26 16.47 21.90
C SER A 57 20.97 15.27 22.55
N ALA A 58 20.33 14.09 22.64
CA ALA A 58 20.93 12.90 23.21
C ALA A 58 21.81 12.15 22.21
N ASP A 59 22.86 11.55 22.68
CA ASP A 59 23.73 10.67 21.89
C ASP A 59 23.14 9.26 21.79
N LEU A 60 22.53 8.78 22.89
CA LEU A 60 21.93 7.46 23.00
C LEU A 60 20.55 7.52 23.63
N LEU A 61 19.66 6.65 23.15
CA LEU A 61 18.37 6.36 23.77
C LEU A 61 18.40 4.94 24.34
N LEU A 62 17.94 4.79 25.58
CA LEU A 62 17.88 3.53 26.31
C LEU A 62 16.44 3.06 26.41
N PHE A 63 16.18 1.81 26.05
CA PHE A 63 14.86 1.17 26.15
C PHE A 63 14.97 -0.16 26.89
N PRO A 64 13.97 -0.55 27.69
CA PRO A 64 13.98 -1.87 28.32
C PRO A 64 13.84 -2.97 27.25
N ARG A 65 14.60 -4.07 27.41
CA ARG A 65 14.42 -5.26 26.58
C ARG A 65 13.13 -5.96 27.04
N ARG A 66 12.10 -5.92 26.24
CA ARG A 66 10.74 -6.43 26.55
C ARG A 66 10.66 -7.90 27.01
N THR A 67 11.71 -8.67 26.84
CA THR A 67 11.77 -10.06 27.32
C THR A 67 12.07 -10.19 28.82
N ALA A 68 12.58 -9.12 29.47
CA ALA A 68 13.04 -9.16 30.86
C ALA A 68 12.31 -8.16 31.78
N ALA A 69 11.89 -6.99 31.25
CA ALA A 69 11.23 -5.98 32.07
C ALA A 69 10.35 -5.04 31.23
N SER A 70 9.22 -4.57 31.78
CA SER A 70 8.36 -3.54 31.16
C SER A 70 8.92 -2.14 31.37
N SER A 71 9.86 -1.96 32.27
CA SER A 71 10.42 -0.70 32.74
C SER A 71 11.95 -0.79 32.86
N LEU A 72 12.65 0.34 32.66
CA LEU A 72 14.07 0.44 32.96
C LEU A 72 14.28 0.37 34.47
N ASP A 73 15.34 -0.36 34.89
CA ASP A 73 15.69 -0.49 36.31
C ASP A 73 16.19 0.86 36.88
N GLU A 74 15.58 1.31 37.99
CA GLU A 74 15.98 2.55 38.67
C GLU A 74 17.42 2.46 39.22
N GLY A 75 17.86 1.27 39.67
CA GLY A 75 19.21 1.05 40.13
C GLY A 75 20.26 1.25 39.04
N LEU A 76 20.01 0.70 37.86
CA LEU A 76 20.85 0.90 36.67
C LEU A 76 20.93 2.37 36.27
N LEU A 77 19.78 3.08 36.26
CA LEU A 77 19.74 4.49 35.90
C LEU A 77 20.51 5.35 36.92
N ALA A 78 20.44 5.02 38.23
CA ALA A 78 21.20 5.69 39.27
C ALA A 78 22.71 5.44 39.13
N ALA A 79 23.12 4.22 38.75
CA ALA A 79 24.52 3.88 38.47
C ALA A 79 25.05 4.66 37.24
N LEU A 80 24.27 4.71 36.16
CA LEU A 80 24.62 5.49 34.96
C LEU A 80 24.74 7.00 35.25
N LYS A 81 23.89 7.53 36.12
CA LYS A 81 23.92 8.93 36.51
C LYS A 81 25.19 9.33 37.31
N ARG A 82 25.82 8.34 37.95
CA ARG A 82 27.08 8.52 38.70
C ARG A 82 28.33 8.30 37.85
N ASP A 83 28.20 7.75 36.65
CA ASP A 83 29.34 7.48 35.78
C ASP A 83 29.90 8.80 35.22
N SER A 84 31.22 8.99 35.36
CA SER A 84 31.92 10.19 34.89
C SER A 84 31.89 10.39 33.36
N ALA A 85 31.65 9.34 32.60
CA ALA A 85 31.50 9.40 31.15
C ALA A 85 30.13 9.96 30.73
N VAL A 86 29.14 9.99 31.63
CA VAL A 86 27.79 10.46 31.40
C VAL A 86 27.70 11.94 31.73
N ARG A 87 27.41 12.78 30.73
CA ARG A 87 27.20 14.20 30.89
C ARG A 87 25.85 14.53 31.48
N SER A 88 24.80 13.91 30.96
CA SER A 88 23.44 14.03 31.47
C SER A 88 22.61 12.80 31.12
N LEU A 89 21.70 12.42 32.02
CA LEU A 89 20.73 11.37 31.81
C LEU A 89 19.34 11.95 32.15
N ALA A 90 18.40 11.85 31.22
CA ALA A 90 17.00 12.23 31.43
C ALA A 90 16.09 11.04 31.20
N VAL A 91 15.10 10.92 32.07
CA VAL A 91 14.17 9.79 32.12
C VAL A 91 12.78 10.23 31.65
N PHE A 92 12.07 9.35 30.96
CA PHE A 92 10.72 9.59 30.45
C PHE A 92 9.80 8.43 30.83
N ALA A 93 8.75 8.78 31.57
CA ALA A 93 7.79 7.83 32.10
C ALA A 93 6.36 8.25 31.75
N PRO A 94 5.73 7.63 30.74
CA PRO A 94 4.34 7.92 30.38
C PRO A 94 3.37 7.35 31.39
N VAL A 95 2.39 8.15 31.79
CA VAL A 95 1.27 7.78 32.68
C VAL A 95 -0.03 7.98 31.92
N ASP A 96 -0.92 7.02 31.95
CA ASP A 96 -2.24 7.13 31.35
C ASP A 96 -3.16 8.00 32.20
N VAL A 97 -3.67 9.07 31.61
CA VAL A 97 -4.52 10.04 32.29
C VAL A 97 -5.66 10.50 31.38
N ASN A 98 -6.73 10.97 32.00
CA ASN A 98 -7.85 11.62 31.32
C ASN A 98 -7.85 13.13 31.59
N LEU A 99 -8.22 13.93 30.59
CA LEU A 99 -8.43 15.35 30.78
C LEU A 99 -9.87 15.60 31.23
N ALA A 100 -10.04 16.28 32.36
CA ALA A 100 -11.37 16.70 32.83
C ALA A 100 -11.86 17.88 31.98
N GLY A 101 -12.99 17.71 31.28
CA GLY A 101 -13.60 18.76 30.45
C GLY A 101 -14.29 19.83 31.31
N LYS A 102 -14.53 21.02 30.69
CA LYS A 102 -15.19 22.18 31.33
C LYS A 102 -16.59 21.92 31.91
N LYS A 103 -17.27 20.83 31.56
CA LYS A 103 -18.63 20.46 32.01
C LYS A 103 -18.67 19.13 32.78
N GLY A 104 -17.58 18.69 33.39
CA GLY A 104 -17.53 17.39 34.08
C GLY A 104 -17.56 16.18 33.15
N ARG A 105 -17.59 16.37 31.81
CA ARG A 105 -17.43 15.32 30.85
C ARG A 105 -15.96 15.04 30.65
N GLU A 106 -15.51 13.92 31.14
CA GLU A 106 -14.15 13.47 30.96
C GLU A 106 -13.96 12.92 29.55
N THR A 107 -12.77 13.14 28.98
CA THR A 107 -12.39 12.41 27.77
C THR A 107 -12.23 10.94 28.13
N PRO A 108 -12.80 10.01 27.34
CA PRO A 108 -12.64 8.60 27.63
C PRO A 108 -11.16 8.20 27.65
N PRO A 109 -10.78 7.21 28.49
CA PRO A 109 -9.43 6.67 28.49
C PRO A 109 -9.02 6.19 27.09
N PRO A 110 -7.74 6.18 26.76
CA PRO A 110 -7.27 5.66 25.49
C PRO A 110 -7.65 4.19 25.39
N MET A 111 -8.52 3.88 24.44
CA MET A 111 -8.84 2.49 24.12
C MET A 111 -7.79 1.95 23.16
N TYR A 112 -7.31 0.74 23.42
CA TYR A 112 -6.41 0.04 22.52
C TYR A 112 -7.02 -0.06 21.10
N GLY A 113 -6.26 0.34 20.09
CA GLY A 113 -6.69 0.32 18.68
C GLY A 113 -7.43 1.54 18.15
N LEU A 114 -7.78 2.53 18.98
CA LEU A 114 -8.24 3.83 18.51
C LEU A 114 -7.10 4.85 18.53
N PRO A 115 -7.09 5.84 17.60
CA PRO A 115 -6.13 6.92 17.67
C PRO A 115 -6.28 7.61 19.04
N ARG A 116 -5.19 7.69 19.80
CA ARG A 116 -5.17 8.35 21.13
C ARG A 116 -5.76 9.75 20.98
N ARG A 117 -6.96 9.98 21.50
CA ARG A 117 -7.59 11.30 21.55
C ARG A 117 -7.15 12.09 22.78
N THR A 118 -6.65 11.38 23.80
CA THR A 118 -6.12 11.94 25.04
C THR A 118 -4.61 12.12 24.94
N PRO A 119 -4.04 13.23 25.43
CA PRO A 119 -2.60 13.35 25.56
C PRO A 119 -2.09 12.36 26.62
N SER A 120 -0.89 11.83 26.45
CA SER A 120 -0.19 11.09 27.50
C SER A 120 0.44 12.06 28.48
N LEU A 121 0.31 11.82 29.78
CA LEU A 121 1.11 12.53 30.78
C LEU A 121 2.50 11.88 30.80
N VAL A 122 3.55 12.67 30.64
CA VAL A 122 4.94 12.17 30.60
C VAL A 122 5.72 12.81 31.72
N GLY A 123 6.07 11.99 32.73
CA GLY A 123 7.00 12.41 33.78
C GLY A 123 8.42 12.46 33.24
N THR A 124 9.16 13.52 33.55
CA THR A 124 10.56 13.67 33.15
C THR A 124 11.37 14.47 34.19
N ASP A 125 12.65 14.14 34.29
CA ASP A 125 13.66 14.91 34.99
C ASP A 125 14.59 15.69 34.05
N SER A 126 14.23 15.81 32.74
CA SER A 126 15.01 16.51 31.78
C SER A 126 15.10 17.99 32.07
N ALA A 127 16.33 18.52 32.11
CA ALA A 127 16.58 19.96 32.25
C ALA A 127 16.20 20.73 30.97
N ASP A 128 16.32 20.11 29.80
CA ASP A 128 16.06 20.68 28.48
C ASP A 128 14.73 20.18 27.92
N ALA A 129 14.04 21.06 27.18
CA ALA A 129 12.86 20.69 26.44
C ALA A 129 13.21 19.67 25.31
N PRO A 130 12.44 18.58 25.12
CA PRO A 130 12.70 17.61 24.05
C PRO A 130 12.41 18.17 22.65
N LEU A 131 11.66 19.26 22.55
CA LEU A 131 11.27 19.95 21.32
C LEU A 131 11.35 21.47 21.53
N GLU A 132 11.28 22.21 20.41
CA GLU A 132 11.30 23.67 20.41
C GLU A 132 10.13 24.27 21.21
N MET A 133 10.39 25.26 22.04
CA MET A 133 9.39 25.98 22.81
C MET A 133 8.64 26.97 21.91
N VAL A 134 7.32 26.83 21.84
CA VAL A 134 6.45 27.74 21.08
C VAL A 134 6.02 28.93 21.94
N ALA A 135 5.77 28.70 23.23
CA ALA A 135 5.39 29.75 24.17
C ALA A 135 5.73 29.36 25.63
N GLY A 136 6.06 30.33 26.45
CA GLY A 136 6.37 30.10 27.85
C GLY A 136 7.77 29.52 28.10
N ARG A 137 7.92 28.70 29.16
CA ARG A 137 9.19 28.09 29.56
C ARG A 137 9.04 26.58 29.79
N TRP A 138 10.16 25.86 29.77
CA TRP A 138 10.22 24.46 30.19
C TRP A 138 10.02 24.31 31.70
N LEU A 139 9.83 23.07 32.15
CA LEU A 139 9.67 22.73 33.56
C LEU A 139 10.83 23.25 34.41
N SER A 140 10.51 23.91 35.57
CA SER A 140 11.52 24.41 36.50
C SER A 140 11.95 23.39 37.57
N GLY A 141 11.42 22.17 37.47
CA GLY A 141 11.59 21.14 38.50
C GLY A 141 10.63 21.26 39.69
N LYS A 142 9.79 22.30 39.74
CA LYS A 142 8.76 22.44 40.77
C LYS A 142 7.54 21.56 40.49
N THR A 143 6.98 20.95 41.50
CA THR A 143 5.75 20.16 41.39
C THR A 143 4.55 21.06 41.04
N GLY A 144 3.57 20.47 40.31
CA GLY A 144 2.37 21.21 39.88
C GLY A 144 2.53 22.02 38.59
N GLU A 145 3.68 21.97 37.94
CA GLU A 145 3.91 22.56 36.59
C GLU A 145 3.68 21.52 35.49
N ALA A 146 3.16 22.00 34.34
CA ALA A 146 3.02 21.19 33.16
C ALA A 146 3.44 21.96 31.89
N VAL A 147 3.91 21.23 30.88
CA VAL A 147 4.18 21.74 29.53
C VAL A 147 3.40 20.88 28.54
N ALA A 148 2.59 21.49 27.67
CA ALA A 148 1.75 20.77 26.72
C ALA A 148 2.27 20.95 25.28
N ASP A 149 2.00 19.97 24.42
CA ASP A 149 2.22 20.15 22.99
C ASP A 149 1.22 21.16 22.38
N ALA A 150 1.65 21.83 21.28
CA ALA A 150 0.89 22.90 20.64
C ALA A 150 -0.50 22.42 20.15
N GLN A 151 -0.65 21.19 19.69
CA GLN A 151 -1.93 20.66 19.23
C GLN A 151 -2.89 20.43 20.39
N THR A 152 -2.41 19.86 21.50
CA THR A 152 -3.21 19.66 22.71
C THR A 152 -3.63 21.00 23.30
N ALA A 153 -2.72 21.98 23.35
CA ALA A 153 -3.01 23.32 23.82
C ALA A 153 -4.06 24.03 22.94
N ALA A 154 -3.91 23.99 21.61
CA ALA A 154 -4.85 24.59 20.66
C ALA A 154 -6.27 23.97 20.77
N ARG A 155 -6.36 22.63 20.83
CA ARG A 155 -7.64 21.91 20.96
C ARG A 155 -8.42 22.29 22.22
N ASN A 156 -7.71 22.43 23.31
CA ASN A 156 -8.32 22.75 24.60
C ASN A 156 -8.37 24.26 24.86
N ARG A 157 -7.88 25.09 23.92
CA ARG A 157 -7.79 26.54 24.02
C ARG A 157 -7.00 26.97 25.26
N TRP A 158 -5.92 26.25 25.58
CA TRP A 158 -5.05 26.58 26.69
C TRP A 158 -4.02 27.63 26.29
N LYS A 159 -3.81 28.55 27.21
CA LYS A 159 -2.72 29.55 27.16
C LYS A 159 -1.76 29.31 28.32
N THR A 160 -0.56 29.81 28.26
CA THR A 160 0.40 29.77 29.36
C THR A 160 -0.24 30.36 30.62
N GLY A 161 -0.04 29.68 31.76
CA GLY A 161 -0.69 30.05 33.04
C GLY A 161 -2.04 29.36 33.25
N ALA A 162 -2.65 28.69 32.28
CA ALA A 162 -3.92 27.98 32.44
C ALA A 162 -3.78 26.80 33.42
N MET A 163 -4.82 26.54 34.20
CA MET A 163 -4.91 25.38 35.06
C MET A 163 -5.46 24.16 34.26
N ILE A 164 -4.70 23.08 34.24
CA ILE A 164 -5.08 21.83 33.62
C ILE A 164 -5.52 20.87 34.72
N ARG A 165 -6.71 20.30 34.58
CA ARG A 165 -7.24 19.27 35.48
C ARG A 165 -7.11 17.92 34.81
N VAL A 166 -6.38 17.03 35.46
CA VAL A 166 -6.09 15.67 34.98
C VAL A 166 -6.65 14.68 35.99
N ARG A 167 -7.25 13.59 35.49
CA ARG A 167 -7.64 12.44 36.28
C ARG A 167 -6.75 11.26 35.95
N SER A 168 -6.16 10.68 36.96
CA SER A 168 -5.42 9.41 36.90
C SER A 168 -6.09 8.32 37.72
N ALA A 169 -5.52 7.12 37.79
CA ALA A 169 -5.97 6.07 38.69
C ALA A 169 -5.89 6.48 40.18
N ALA A 170 -4.96 7.34 40.52
CA ALA A 170 -4.75 7.83 41.89
C ALA A 170 -5.64 9.06 42.28
N GLY A 171 -6.47 9.58 41.34
CA GLY A 171 -7.37 10.71 41.62
C GLY A 171 -7.23 11.90 40.69
N PHE A 172 -7.70 13.08 41.18
CA PHE A 172 -7.64 14.33 40.41
C PHE A 172 -6.40 15.13 40.75
N PHE A 173 -5.69 15.59 39.72
CA PHE A 173 -4.51 16.45 39.85
C PHE A 173 -4.72 17.74 39.05
N HIS A 174 -4.11 18.81 39.56
CA HIS A 174 -4.17 20.12 38.93
C HIS A 174 -2.75 20.58 38.61
N PHE A 175 -2.53 20.98 37.36
CA PHE A 175 -1.23 21.47 36.86
C PHE A 175 -1.38 22.86 36.26
N ARG A 176 -0.41 23.73 36.54
CA ARG A 176 -0.32 25.04 35.91
C ARG A 176 0.53 24.92 34.63
N LEU A 177 -0.01 25.35 33.50
CA LEU A 177 0.68 25.30 32.22
C LEU A 177 1.83 26.32 32.19
N ALA A 178 3.07 25.85 32.30
CA ALA A 178 4.29 26.68 32.28
C ALA A 178 4.71 27.07 30.85
N GLY A 179 4.45 26.20 29.88
CA GLY A 179 4.81 26.44 28.50
C GLY A 179 4.10 25.52 27.49
N ILE A 180 4.33 25.83 26.22
CA ILE A 180 3.82 25.08 25.07
C ILE A 180 5.00 24.76 24.18
N ILE A 181 5.19 23.46 23.86
CA ILE A 181 6.23 22.98 22.94
C ILE A 181 5.64 22.68 21.57
N ALA A 182 6.49 22.64 20.55
CA ALA A 182 6.13 22.25 19.20
C ALA A 182 5.50 20.84 19.17
N GLU A 183 4.64 20.59 18.21
CA GLU A 183 4.05 19.26 18.00
C GLU A 183 5.13 18.25 17.62
N ASN A 184 5.12 17.06 18.22
CA ASN A 184 6.01 15.98 17.81
C ASN A 184 5.52 15.37 16.48
N PRO A 185 6.17 15.65 15.35
CA PRO A 185 5.74 15.14 14.04
C PRO A 185 5.93 13.63 13.93
N ALA A 186 6.82 13.03 14.73
CA ALA A 186 7.11 11.60 14.70
C ALA A 186 5.94 10.77 15.23
N GLY A 187 5.23 11.24 16.25
CA GLY A 187 4.23 10.46 16.95
C GLY A 187 3.03 10.02 16.11
N LYS A 188 2.66 10.75 15.05
CA LYS A 188 1.52 10.39 14.19
C LYS A 188 1.88 9.40 13.08
N ARG A 189 3.12 9.38 12.62
CA ARG A 189 3.55 8.61 11.43
C ARG A 189 4.47 7.45 11.79
N PHE A 190 4.96 7.41 13.00
CA PHE A 190 5.93 6.41 13.44
C PHE A 190 5.38 4.98 13.41
N SER A 191 4.12 4.79 13.78
CA SER A 191 3.45 3.48 13.73
C SER A 191 3.31 2.91 12.31
N THR A 192 3.39 3.77 11.27
CA THR A 192 3.34 3.35 9.88
C THR A 192 4.72 3.13 9.26
N ILE A 193 5.78 3.69 9.86
CA ILE A 193 7.14 3.65 9.33
C ILE A 193 7.98 2.60 10.05
N SER A 194 7.82 2.43 11.37
CA SER A 194 8.59 1.48 12.17
C SER A 194 7.90 0.13 12.27
N ASP A 195 8.52 -0.91 11.73
CA ASP A 195 8.17 -2.31 11.97
C ASP A 195 8.88 -2.87 13.24
N SER A 196 9.73 -2.05 13.86
CA SER A 196 10.44 -2.39 15.08
C SER A 196 9.55 -2.13 16.30
N ASP A 197 9.07 -3.21 16.94
CA ASP A 197 8.35 -3.13 18.23
C ASP A 197 9.24 -2.62 19.37
N MET A 198 10.54 -2.47 19.13
CA MET A 198 11.52 -2.04 20.12
C MET A 198 11.54 -0.53 20.30
N LEU A 199 11.19 0.22 19.24
CA LEU A 199 11.16 1.67 19.27
C LEU A 199 9.75 2.15 19.56
N ARG A 200 9.42 2.44 20.81
CA ARG A 200 8.21 3.17 21.17
C ARG A 200 8.37 4.63 20.78
N PRO A 201 7.56 5.18 19.84
CA PRO A 201 7.62 6.59 19.54
C PRO A 201 7.24 7.40 20.78
N PRO A 202 7.87 8.54 21.02
CA PRO A 202 7.35 9.49 21.98
C PRO A 202 5.91 9.83 21.59
N PRO A 203 5.00 10.00 22.56
CA PRO A 203 3.59 10.26 22.28
C PRO A 203 3.42 11.50 21.40
N SER A 204 2.55 11.41 20.38
CA SER A 204 2.25 12.54 19.48
C SER A 204 1.60 13.72 20.18
N ARG A 205 0.98 13.43 21.34
CA ARG A 205 0.35 14.39 22.20
C ARG A 205 0.80 14.12 23.63
N ALA A 206 1.54 15.02 24.18
CA ALA A 206 2.12 14.88 25.52
C ALA A 206 1.86 16.10 26.38
N ILE A 207 1.62 15.84 27.64
CA ILE A 207 1.69 16.82 28.72
C ILE A 207 2.87 16.39 29.57
N TYR A 208 3.93 17.17 29.56
CA TYR A 208 5.13 16.89 30.35
C TYR A 208 4.95 17.48 31.75
N VAL A 209 5.30 16.69 32.76
CA VAL A 209 5.29 17.05 34.18
C VAL A 209 6.57 16.58 34.85
N THR A 210 6.81 16.96 36.07
CA THR A 210 7.96 16.45 36.85
C THR A 210 7.79 14.95 37.12
N LEU A 211 8.92 14.24 37.30
CA LEU A 211 8.91 12.81 37.60
C LEU A 211 8.12 12.50 38.88
N GLU A 212 8.19 13.42 39.89
CA GLU A 212 7.47 13.30 41.16
C GLU A 212 5.96 13.38 40.94
N ASP A 213 5.50 14.35 40.14
CA ASP A 213 4.08 14.51 39.83
C ASP A 213 3.54 13.31 39.04
N ALA A 214 4.36 12.78 38.08
CA ALA A 214 3.99 11.58 37.38
C ALA A 214 3.88 10.36 38.33
N ARG A 215 4.81 10.21 39.29
CA ARG A 215 4.76 9.15 40.30
C ARG A 215 3.52 9.24 41.18
N ARG A 216 3.12 10.47 41.57
CA ARG A 216 1.86 10.71 42.30
C ARG A 216 0.64 10.31 41.44
N CYS A 217 0.63 10.69 40.17
CA CYS A 217 -0.44 10.31 39.25
C CYS A 217 -0.50 8.79 38.98
N ALA A 218 0.62 8.10 39.02
CA ALA A 218 0.69 6.66 38.84
C ALA A 218 0.33 5.84 40.09
N GLY A 219 0.12 6.49 41.25
CA GLY A 219 -0.21 5.81 42.49
C GLY A 219 1.01 5.18 43.20
N GLY A 220 2.21 5.72 42.98
CA GLY A 220 3.47 5.34 43.66
C GLY A 220 4.49 4.61 42.80
N LYS A 221 4.12 3.59 42.03
CA LYS A 221 5.03 2.90 41.10
C LYS A 221 4.99 3.55 39.70
N LEU A 222 6.16 3.88 39.18
CA LEU A 222 6.28 4.55 37.90
C LEU A 222 7.10 3.70 36.92
N ASP A 223 6.54 3.37 35.77
CA ASP A 223 7.24 2.61 34.74
C ASP A 223 8.02 3.54 33.81
N ILE A 224 9.35 3.40 33.82
CA ILE A 224 10.24 4.21 32.98
C ILE A 224 10.32 3.58 31.58
N ALA A 225 9.70 4.23 30.62
CA ALA A 225 9.60 3.69 29.27
C ALA A 225 10.88 3.83 28.47
N TYR A 226 11.59 4.94 28.64
CA TYR A 226 12.89 5.18 28.01
C TYR A 226 13.68 6.24 28.74
N ALA A 227 14.99 6.26 28.50
CA ALA A 227 15.87 7.30 28.99
C ALA A 227 16.73 7.86 27.84
N SER A 228 17.10 9.12 27.92
CA SER A 228 18.03 9.77 27.00
C SER A 228 19.36 10.04 27.71
N LEU A 229 20.46 9.70 27.03
CA LEU A 229 21.80 9.78 27.56
C LEU A 229 22.66 10.70 26.70
N ARG A 230 23.33 11.65 27.33
CA ARG A 230 24.42 12.45 26.73
C ARG A 230 25.74 12.02 27.32
N LEU A 231 26.73 11.82 26.48
CA LEU A 231 28.04 11.36 26.83
C LEU A 231 29.09 12.46 26.64
N ASN A 232 30.15 12.44 27.47
CA ASN A 232 31.30 13.31 27.28
C ASN A 232 32.19 12.87 26.10
N ALA A 233 32.23 11.56 25.84
CA ALA A 233 32.86 10.93 24.68
C ALA A 233 32.05 9.68 24.32
N LEU A 234 31.95 9.33 23.05
CA LEU A 234 31.30 8.09 22.58
C LEU A 234 32.31 6.93 22.71
N PRO A 235 32.25 6.12 23.77
CA PRO A 235 33.10 4.93 23.91
C PRO A 235 32.55 3.83 23.00
N GLU A 236 33.42 3.16 22.26
CA GLU A 236 33.07 2.06 21.34
C GLU A 236 32.36 0.89 22.02
N HIS A 237 32.55 0.72 23.32
CA HIS A 237 32.06 -0.46 24.09
C HIS A 237 30.75 -0.19 24.87
N TRP A 238 30.12 0.97 24.77
CA TRP A 238 28.88 1.26 25.53
C TRP A 238 27.73 0.35 25.17
N LYS A 239 27.59 -0.02 23.91
CA LYS A 239 26.52 -0.90 23.46
C LYS A 239 26.63 -2.29 24.08
N GLU A 240 27.85 -2.86 24.14
CA GLU A 240 28.08 -4.17 24.71
C GLU A 240 27.83 -4.17 26.25
N ARG A 241 28.26 -3.12 26.92
CA ARG A 241 28.07 -2.95 28.35
C ARG A 241 26.61 -2.83 28.77
N LEU A 242 25.77 -2.16 27.97
CA LEU A 242 24.34 -2.01 28.19
C LEU A 242 23.54 -3.24 27.74
N ASP A 243 24.01 -3.99 26.75
CA ASP A 243 23.35 -5.23 26.29
C ASP A 243 23.39 -6.32 27.37
N ILE A 244 24.49 -6.41 28.15
CA ILE A 244 24.62 -7.27 29.33
C ILE A 244 23.59 -6.93 30.41
N ALA A 245 23.20 -5.67 30.53
CA ALA A 245 22.20 -5.18 31.49
C ALA A 245 20.73 -5.30 30.99
N HIS A 246 20.49 -6.06 29.94
CA HIS A 246 19.17 -6.20 29.30
C HIS A 246 18.51 -4.87 28.86
N VAL A 247 19.31 -3.88 28.48
CA VAL A 247 18.90 -2.60 27.96
C VAL A 247 19.23 -2.49 26.48
N LEU A 248 18.28 -2.07 25.69
CA LEU A 248 18.48 -1.76 24.28
C LEU A 248 18.95 -0.31 24.13
N CYS A 249 20.06 -0.14 23.42
CA CYS A 249 20.69 1.14 23.19
C CYS A 249 20.65 1.51 21.72
N PHE A 250 20.13 2.71 21.41
CA PHE A 250 20.02 3.22 20.05
C PHE A 250 20.66 4.60 19.93
N SER A 251 21.62 4.73 19.02
CA SER A 251 22.10 6.03 18.55
C SER A 251 21.15 6.60 17.48
N ARG A 252 21.32 7.89 17.17
CA ARG A 252 20.58 8.53 16.06
C ARG A 252 20.77 7.78 14.74
N GLU A 253 21.98 7.28 14.49
CA GLU A 253 22.29 6.54 13.28
C GLU A 253 21.61 5.15 13.26
N ASP A 254 21.53 4.46 14.41
CA ASP A 254 20.83 3.18 14.50
C ASP A 254 19.34 3.35 14.22
N ILE A 255 18.71 4.41 14.78
CA ILE A 255 17.30 4.72 14.52
C ILE A 255 17.10 5.07 13.04
N ARG A 256 18.00 5.86 12.47
CA ARG A 256 17.95 6.21 11.05
C ARG A 256 18.04 4.97 10.18
N ARG A 257 19.00 4.08 10.43
CA ARG A 257 19.14 2.82 9.69
C ARG A 257 17.90 1.94 9.84
N ALA A 258 17.39 1.77 11.05
CA ALA A 258 16.19 0.97 11.28
C ALA A 258 14.95 1.51 10.50
N LEU A 259 14.83 2.83 10.36
CA LEU A 259 13.77 3.46 9.58
C LEU A 259 14.00 3.34 8.06
N HIS A 260 15.27 3.44 7.61
CA HIS A 260 15.64 3.29 6.19
C HIS A 260 15.56 1.85 5.69
N ASP A 261 15.85 0.86 6.56
CA ASP A 261 15.81 -0.56 6.22
C ASP A 261 14.45 -1.19 6.54
N GLY A 262 13.54 -0.42 7.12
CA GLY A 262 12.19 -0.88 7.46
C GLY A 262 11.38 -1.32 6.25
N ALA A 263 10.40 -2.20 6.46
CA ALA A 263 9.54 -2.73 5.41
C ALA A 263 8.82 -1.64 4.62
N SER A 264 8.48 -0.52 5.26
CA SER A 264 7.85 0.64 4.60
C SER A 264 8.77 1.31 3.58
N ALA A 265 10.06 1.47 3.91
CA ALA A 265 11.06 2.02 3.00
C ALA A 265 11.36 1.04 1.86
N GLY A 266 11.48 -0.25 2.17
CA GLY A 266 11.62 -1.32 1.18
C GLY A 266 10.46 -1.35 0.20
N ASN A 267 9.22 -1.28 0.69
CA ASN A 267 8.02 -1.23 -0.15
C ASN A 267 7.97 0.04 -1.02
N ALA A 268 8.32 1.22 -0.48
CA ALA A 268 8.37 2.46 -1.24
C ALA A 268 9.43 2.38 -2.37
N ARG A 269 10.62 1.82 -2.07
CA ARG A 269 11.66 1.57 -3.09
C ARG A 269 11.16 0.64 -4.19
N MET A 270 10.52 -0.47 -3.83
CA MET A 270 9.91 -1.40 -4.79
C MET A 270 8.83 -0.72 -5.65
N GLN A 271 8.01 0.15 -5.07
CA GLN A 271 7.01 0.93 -5.81
C GLN A 271 7.65 1.88 -6.81
N VAL A 272 8.75 2.58 -6.45
CA VAL A 272 9.49 3.45 -7.39
C VAL A 272 9.99 2.65 -8.59
N PHE A 273 10.64 1.51 -8.35
CA PHE A 273 11.17 0.69 -9.44
C PHE A 273 10.07 0.05 -10.29
N SER A 274 9.00 -0.47 -9.68
CA SER A 274 7.89 -1.10 -10.42
C SER A 274 7.12 -0.07 -11.25
N ALA A 275 6.76 1.07 -10.66
CA ALA A 275 6.07 2.15 -11.34
C ALA A 275 6.93 2.77 -12.44
N GLY A 276 8.21 3.00 -12.15
CA GLY A 276 9.18 3.51 -13.11
C GLY A 276 9.38 2.55 -14.29
N SER A 277 9.55 1.26 -14.03
CA SER A 277 9.73 0.24 -15.08
C SER A 277 8.52 0.12 -16.00
N VAL A 278 7.31 0.18 -15.44
CA VAL A 278 6.09 0.15 -16.25
C VAL A 278 5.94 1.44 -17.06
N SER A 279 6.16 2.60 -16.46
CA SER A 279 6.12 3.88 -17.16
C SER A 279 7.16 3.94 -18.29
N LEU A 280 8.37 3.42 -18.03
CA LEU A 280 9.44 3.28 -19.01
C LEU A 280 9.01 2.40 -20.17
N LEU A 281 8.42 1.25 -19.88
CA LEU A 281 7.98 0.27 -20.89
C LEU A 281 6.87 0.86 -21.77
N VAL A 282 5.90 1.54 -21.17
CA VAL A 282 4.84 2.25 -21.87
C VAL A 282 5.40 3.36 -22.76
N ALA A 283 6.28 4.22 -22.24
CA ALA A 283 6.93 5.27 -23.01
C ALA A 283 7.77 4.69 -24.15
N PHE A 284 8.52 3.63 -23.89
CA PHE A 284 9.27 2.90 -24.90
C PHE A 284 8.38 2.47 -26.07
N PHE A 285 7.24 1.81 -25.80
CA PHE A 285 6.35 1.34 -26.88
C PHE A 285 5.73 2.47 -27.66
N ILE A 286 5.34 3.55 -27.02
CA ILE A 286 4.73 4.70 -27.69
C ILE A 286 5.77 5.40 -28.59
N VAL A 287 6.93 5.73 -28.02
CA VAL A 287 8.02 6.38 -28.77
C VAL A 287 8.50 5.48 -29.92
N PHE A 288 8.67 4.18 -29.66
CA PHE A 288 9.01 3.18 -30.65
C PHE A 288 7.97 3.13 -31.78
N SER A 289 6.67 3.08 -31.46
CA SER A 289 5.60 3.06 -32.45
C SER A 289 5.61 4.29 -33.34
N ILE A 290 5.76 5.47 -32.74
CA ILE A 290 5.78 6.74 -33.49
C ILE A 290 7.03 6.83 -34.39
N LEU A 291 8.22 6.54 -33.85
CA LEU A 291 9.47 6.60 -34.62
C LEU A 291 9.52 5.53 -35.73
N ASN A 292 9.01 4.31 -35.45
CA ASN A 292 8.98 3.26 -36.46
C ASN A 292 8.01 3.60 -37.59
N MET A 293 6.84 4.19 -37.30
CA MET A 293 5.91 4.69 -38.31
C MET A 293 6.55 5.80 -39.16
N GLU A 294 7.33 6.67 -38.53
CA GLU A 294 8.07 7.74 -39.24
C GLU A 294 9.06 7.20 -40.25
N VAL A 295 9.87 6.23 -39.82
CA VAL A 295 10.86 5.63 -40.70
C VAL A 295 10.16 5.00 -41.92
N ASP A 296 9.01 4.34 -41.76
CA ASP A 296 8.22 3.78 -42.83
C ASP A 296 7.63 4.87 -43.77
N GLU A 297 7.10 5.98 -43.24
CA GLU A 297 6.57 7.09 -44.03
C GLU A 297 7.65 7.84 -44.79
N GLN A 298 8.81 8.03 -44.19
CA GLN A 298 9.92 8.79 -44.77
C GLN A 298 10.98 7.92 -45.47
N ARG A 299 10.71 6.62 -45.69
CA ARG A 299 11.66 5.68 -46.33
C ARG A 299 12.19 6.21 -47.62
N ARG A 300 11.33 6.80 -48.50
CA ARG A 300 11.72 7.42 -49.74
C ARG A 300 12.68 8.61 -49.54
N HIS A 301 12.42 9.42 -48.51
CA HIS A 301 13.27 10.55 -48.14
C HIS A 301 14.67 10.08 -47.69
N PHE A 302 14.73 9.04 -46.85
CA PHE A 302 15.99 8.42 -46.45
C PHE A 302 16.75 7.81 -47.61
N ALA A 303 16.04 7.21 -48.55
CA ALA A 303 16.65 6.69 -49.78
C ALA A 303 17.24 7.84 -50.63
N MET A 304 16.55 8.98 -50.80
CA MET A 304 17.08 10.18 -51.47
C MET A 304 18.30 10.76 -50.77
N LEU A 305 18.32 10.80 -49.43
CA LEU A 305 19.51 11.22 -48.67
C LEU A 305 20.70 10.27 -48.90
N ARG A 306 20.43 8.97 -49.03
CA ARG A 306 21.44 7.96 -49.39
C ARG A 306 22.00 8.20 -50.78
N MET A 307 21.18 8.54 -51.79
CA MET A 307 21.60 8.92 -53.13
C MET A 307 22.44 10.21 -53.14
N ALA A 308 22.11 11.14 -52.25
CA ALA A 308 22.88 12.38 -52.07
C ALA A 308 24.21 12.18 -51.29
N GLY A 309 24.62 10.92 -51.02
CA GLY A 309 25.91 10.57 -50.43
C GLY A 309 25.94 10.45 -48.89
N PHE A 310 24.78 10.49 -48.21
CA PHE A 310 24.75 10.25 -46.76
C PHE A 310 25.12 8.81 -46.40
N THR A 311 26.00 8.64 -45.43
CA THR A 311 26.45 7.35 -44.93
C THR A 311 25.38 6.73 -44.00
N ARG A 312 25.41 5.39 -43.82
CA ARG A 312 24.56 4.69 -42.85
C ARG A 312 24.67 5.27 -41.43
N ARG A 313 25.91 5.59 -41.02
CA ARG A 313 26.16 6.20 -39.69
C ARG A 313 25.51 7.58 -39.53
N GLN A 314 25.51 8.40 -40.60
CA GLN A 314 24.85 9.71 -40.57
C GLN A 314 23.33 9.60 -40.44
N LEU A 315 22.68 8.67 -41.15
CA LEU A 315 21.25 8.43 -41.01
C LEU A 315 20.88 7.92 -39.62
N PHE A 316 21.66 6.99 -39.07
CA PHE A 316 21.51 6.52 -37.71
C PHE A 316 21.60 7.72 -36.71
N LEU A 317 22.63 8.57 -36.87
CA LEU A 317 22.85 9.72 -35.97
C LEU A 317 21.73 10.77 -36.07
N ILE A 318 21.06 10.96 -37.21
CA ILE A 318 19.92 11.88 -37.32
C ILE A 318 18.81 11.46 -36.35
N LEU A 319 18.38 10.21 -36.40
CA LEU A 319 17.32 9.71 -35.52
C LEU A 319 17.77 9.62 -34.06
N PHE A 320 19.05 9.33 -33.81
CA PHE A 320 19.62 9.32 -32.47
C PHE A 320 19.65 10.71 -31.84
N PHE A 321 19.96 11.75 -32.61
CA PHE A 321 19.87 13.16 -32.13
C PHE A 321 18.42 13.62 -31.95
N GLU A 322 17.48 13.17 -32.79
CA GLU A 322 16.05 13.40 -32.55
C GLU A 322 15.63 12.81 -31.20
N ALA A 323 16.03 11.55 -30.91
CA ALA A 323 15.77 10.90 -29.62
C ALA A 323 16.42 11.67 -28.45
N PHE A 324 17.62 12.20 -28.64
CA PHE A 324 18.28 13.03 -27.63
C PHE A 324 17.49 14.30 -27.34
N PHE A 325 17.03 15.02 -28.36
CA PHE A 325 16.17 16.20 -28.16
C PHE A 325 14.87 15.85 -27.43
N PHE A 326 14.22 14.73 -27.79
CA PHE A 326 13.03 14.26 -27.12
C PHE A 326 13.28 13.91 -25.65
N ALA A 327 14.37 13.17 -25.35
CA ALA A 327 14.73 12.78 -23.98
C ALA A 327 14.99 14.02 -23.11
N LEU A 328 15.83 14.95 -23.60
CA LEU A 328 16.24 16.13 -22.84
C LEU A 328 15.09 17.11 -22.62
N SER A 329 14.39 17.49 -23.70
CA SER A 329 13.23 18.42 -23.58
C SER A 329 12.09 17.80 -22.79
N GLY A 330 11.79 16.50 -22.99
CA GLY A 330 10.77 15.80 -22.25
C GLY A 330 11.09 15.67 -20.76
N TRP A 331 12.36 15.43 -20.42
CA TRP A 331 12.80 15.40 -19.01
C TRP A 331 12.69 16.78 -18.34
N ILE A 332 13.21 17.84 -18.97
CA ILE A 332 13.13 19.20 -18.42
C ILE A 332 11.68 19.65 -18.25
N CYS A 333 10.86 19.54 -19.30
CA CYS A 333 9.44 19.89 -19.24
C CYS A 333 8.67 18.99 -18.27
N GLY A 334 9.02 17.70 -18.18
CA GLY A 334 8.41 16.74 -17.26
C GLY A 334 8.75 17.05 -15.79
N LEU A 335 9.98 17.47 -15.49
CA LEU A 335 10.35 17.95 -14.15
C LEU A 335 9.55 19.20 -13.76
N ALA A 336 9.44 20.17 -14.67
CA ALA A 336 8.68 21.39 -14.43
C ALA A 336 7.19 21.09 -14.22
N ALA A 337 6.58 20.30 -15.11
CA ALA A 337 5.18 19.90 -15.03
C ALA A 337 4.90 19.07 -13.76
N GLY A 338 5.79 18.14 -13.42
CA GLY A 338 5.70 17.34 -12.20
C GLY A 338 5.79 18.18 -10.93
N ALA A 339 6.72 19.14 -10.87
CA ALA A 339 6.86 20.04 -9.73
C ALA A 339 5.60 20.94 -9.57
N VAL A 340 5.04 21.44 -10.66
CA VAL A 340 3.79 22.21 -10.65
C VAL A 340 2.61 21.34 -10.18
N LEU A 341 2.50 20.13 -10.69
CA LEU A 341 1.44 19.18 -10.30
C LEU A 341 1.50 18.85 -8.80
N LEU A 342 2.70 18.57 -8.27
CA LEU A 342 2.90 18.29 -6.84
C LEU A 342 2.48 19.48 -5.97
N LYS A 343 2.80 20.71 -6.40
CA LYS A 343 2.39 21.95 -5.73
C LYS A 343 0.88 22.17 -5.77
N LEU A 344 0.24 21.96 -6.93
CA LEU A 344 -1.22 22.08 -7.10
C LEU A 344 -2.00 21.09 -6.22
N LEU A 345 -1.49 19.88 -6.04
CA LEU A 345 -2.09 18.88 -5.19
C LEU A 345 -1.81 19.10 -3.69
N ASN A 346 -1.11 20.18 -3.32
CA ASN A 346 -0.71 20.49 -1.93
C ASN A 346 -0.05 19.30 -1.22
N LEU A 347 0.69 18.48 -1.96
CA LEU A 347 1.42 17.36 -1.40
C LEU A 347 2.76 17.86 -0.85
N PRO A 348 3.07 17.62 0.43
CA PRO A 348 4.36 17.98 1.02
C PRO A 348 5.43 16.98 0.57
N LEU A 349 5.74 16.96 -0.72
CA LEU A 349 6.74 16.08 -1.30
C LEU A 349 8.07 16.79 -1.43
N HIS A 350 9.13 16.10 -1.02
CA HIS A 350 10.50 16.57 -1.11
C HIS A 350 11.14 16.08 -2.42
N LEU A 351 11.61 17.01 -3.24
CA LEU A 351 12.34 16.69 -4.47
C LEU A 351 13.83 16.58 -4.13
N GLY A 352 14.31 15.36 -3.97
CA GLY A 352 15.71 15.06 -3.74
C GLY A 352 16.49 14.81 -5.04
N PHE A 353 17.81 14.72 -4.93
CA PHE A 353 18.68 14.37 -6.05
C PHE A 353 18.29 13.02 -6.68
N TRP A 354 17.88 12.05 -5.87
CA TRP A 354 17.48 10.72 -6.31
C TRP A 354 16.26 10.75 -7.25
N SER A 355 15.24 11.53 -6.92
CA SER A 355 14.03 11.65 -7.75
C SER A 355 14.33 12.30 -9.11
N ILE A 356 15.21 13.30 -9.15
CA ILE A 356 15.64 13.97 -10.38
C ILE A 356 16.46 12.99 -11.25
N ALA A 357 17.42 12.29 -10.65
CA ALA A 357 18.30 11.35 -11.36
C ALA A 357 17.52 10.14 -11.91
N VAL A 358 16.67 9.50 -11.12
CA VAL A 358 15.88 8.33 -11.54
C VAL A 358 14.93 8.68 -12.68
N SER A 359 14.22 9.80 -12.59
CA SER A 359 13.33 10.25 -13.67
C SER A 359 14.07 10.52 -14.99
N GLY A 360 15.30 11.07 -14.92
CA GLY A 360 16.16 11.29 -16.07
C GLY A 360 16.66 9.98 -16.69
N ILE A 361 17.11 9.03 -15.86
CA ILE A 361 17.57 7.71 -16.31
C ILE A 361 16.43 6.97 -17.04
N PHE A 362 15.22 6.95 -16.46
CA PHE A 362 14.06 6.31 -17.10
C PHE A 362 13.68 7.00 -18.42
N SER A 363 13.69 8.32 -18.47
CA SER A 363 13.44 9.06 -19.73
C SER A 363 14.47 8.72 -20.81
N CYS A 364 15.77 8.68 -20.48
CA CYS A 364 16.84 8.35 -21.40
C CYS A 364 16.71 6.90 -21.90
N ILE A 365 16.55 5.92 -21.01
CA ILE A 365 16.43 4.50 -21.37
C ILE A 365 15.22 4.27 -22.27
N ALA A 366 14.05 4.85 -21.92
CA ALA A 366 12.84 4.73 -22.73
C ALA A 366 13.04 5.29 -24.14
N THR A 367 13.59 6.49 -24.25
CA THR A 367 13.68 7.21 -25.52
C THR A 367 14.78 6.65 -26.44
N PHE A 368 15.99 6.42 -25.90
CA PHE A 368 17.10 5.86 -26.69
C PHE A 368 16.86 4.38 -27.04
N GLY A 369 16.32 3.60 -26.12
CA GLY A 369 15.94 2.21 -26.39
C GLY A 369 14.89 2.13 -27.50
N ALA A 370 13.86 2.99 -27.43
CA ALA A 370 12.81 3.05 -28.45
C ALA A 370 13.32 3.49 -29.83
N ALA A 371 14.31 4.39 -29.87
CA ALA A 371 14.88 4.90 -31.10
C ALA A 371 15.88 3.94 -31.78
N LEU A 372 16.46 3.00 -31.04
CA LEU A 372 17.54 2.13 -31.54
C LEU A 372 17.14 1.35 -32.78
N PHE A 373 16.05 0.60 -32.72
CA PHE A 373 15.61 -0.24 -33.85
C PHE A 373 15.13 0.60 -35.04
N PRO A 374 14.30 1.64 -34.91
CA PRO A 374 13.97 2.53 -36.02
C PRO A 374 15.21 3.18 -36.67
N ALA A 375 16.19 3.61 -35.85
CA ALA A 375 17.44 4.21 -36.36
C ALA A 375 18.27 3.20 -37.17
N LEU A 376 18.40 1.96 -36.71
CA LEU A 376 19.07 0.88 -37.48
C LEU A 376 18.33 0.58 -38.78
N ARG A 377 17.01 0.57 -38.74
CA ARG A 377 16.15 0.35 -39.90
C ARG A 377 16.27 1.50 -40.92
N ALA A 378 16.28 2.74 -40.51
CA ALA A 378 16.54 3.89 -41.40
C ALA A 378 17.94 3.84 -42.00
N ALA A 379 18.94 3.43 -41.23
CA ALA A 379 20.32 3.26 -41.71
C ALA A 379 20.47 2.14 -42.76
N SER A 380 19.58 1.12 -42.75
CA SER A 380 19.58 0.00 -43.67
C SER A 380 18.85 0.26 -45.00
N VAL A 381 18.18 1.44 -45.14
CA VAL A 381 17.48 1.81 -46.39
C VAL A 381 18.42 1.86 -47.56
N MET A 382 18.05 1.19 -48.69
CA MET A 382 18.83 1.17 -49.93
C MET A 382 18.45 2.37 -50.83
N PRO A 383 19.39 2.90 -51.64
CA PRO A 383 19.08 3.95 -52.60
C PRO A 383 17.95 3.57 -53.58
N MET A 384 17.91 2.31 -53.99
CA MET A 384 16.86 1.77 -54.89
C MET A 384 15.45 1.84 -54.30
N ASP A 385 15.30 1.91 -52.97
CA ASP A 385 14.00 2.01 -52.31
C ASP A 385 13.26 3.33 -52.65
N ALA A 386 13.97 4.34 -53.23
CA ALA A 386 13.34 5.57 -53.67
C ALA A 386 12.38 5.33 -54.86
N PHE A 387 12.67 4.31 -55.65
CA PHE A 387 11.93 3.97 -56.86
C PHE A 387 10.98 2.79 -56.68
N ALA A 388 11.14 2.02 -55.58
CA ALA A 388 10.32 0.86 -55.33
C ALA A 388 8.86 1.25 -55.06
N LYS A 389 7.90 0.78 -55.88
CA LYS A 389 6.48 0.79 -55.49
C LYS A 389 6.32 -0.11 -54.26
N GLN A 390 5.77 0.43 -53.20
CA GLN A 390 5.46 -0.36 -51.99
C GLN A 390 4.40 -1.40 -52.34
N ALA A 391 4.83 -2.62 -52.64
CA ALA A 391 3.92 -3.75 -52.66
C ALA A 391 3.41 -4.04 -51.25
N PRO A 392 2.10 -4.25 -51.05
CA PRO A 392 1.57 -4.65 -49.74
C PRO A 392 2.24 -5.98 -49.38
N ALA A 393 3.07 -5.94 -48.31
CA ALA A 393 3.73 -7.16 -47.82
C ALA A 393 2.65 -8.08 -47.23
N MET A 394 2.24 -9.10 -47.98
CA MET A 394 1.39 -10.17 -47.44
C MET A 394 2.06 -10.78 -46.20
N PRO A 395 1.36 -10.86 -45.09
CA PRO A 395 1.90 -11.48 -43.89
C PRO A 395 2.07 -12.98 -44.14
N GLY A 396 3.30 -13.42 -44.34
CA GLY A 396 3.65 -14.82 -44.44
C GLY A 396 3.48 -15.60 -43.12
N LYS A 397 4.04 -16.84 -43.05
CA LYS A 397 4.01 -17.71 -41.85
C LYS A 397 4.62 -17.10 -40.54
N LYS A 398 5.24 -15.91 -40.65
CA LYS A 398 5.92 -15.22 -39.54
C LYS A 398 5.04 -14.96 -38.27
N PRO A 399 3.76 -14.56 -38.38
CA PRO A 399 2.93 -14.36 -37.17
C PRO A 399 2.69 -15.63 -36.36
N CYS A 400 2.52 -16.81 -37.03
CA CYS A 400 2.38 -18.08 -36.34
C CYS A 400 3.68 -18.50 -35.64
N PHE A 401 4.82 -18.29 -36.26
CA PHE A 401 6.11 -18.59 -35.64
C PHE A 401 6.37 -17.73 -34.39
N LEU A 402 6.08 -16.41 -34.45
CA LEU A 402 6.19 -15.51 -33.29
C LEU A 402 5.25 -15.93 -32.17
N PHE A 403 4.03 -16.35 -32.49
CA PHE A 403 3.06 -16.82 -31.50
C PHE A 403 3.54 -18.11 -30.81
N CYS A 404 4.12 -19.07 -31.55
CA CYS A 404 4.70 -20.29 -30.98
C CYS A 404 5.83 -19.96 -29.99
N ILE A 405 6.71 -19.01 -30.34
CA ILE A 405 7.75 -18.53 -29.42
C ILE A 405 7.11 -17.89 -28.18
N GLY A 406 6.07 -17.05 -28.35
CA GLY A 406 5.35 -16.43 -27.25
C GLY A 406 4.75 -17.47 -26.29
N ILE A 407 4.12 -18.53 -26.80
CA ILE A 407 3.60 -19.65 -25.99
C ILE A 407 4.73 -20.36 -25.23
N LEU A 408 5.88 -20.60 -25.88
CA LEU A 408 7.02 -21.26 -25.23
C LEU A 408 7.61 -20.42 -24.09
N LEU A 409 7.57 -19.09 -24.20
CA LEU A 409 8.05 -18.17 -23.17
C LEU A 409 7.05 -17.96 -22.02
N LEU A 410 5.76 -18.20 -22.24
CA LEU A 410 4.69 -17.93 -21.28
C LEU A 410 4.89 -18.64 -19.92
N PRO A 411 5.30 -19.91 -19.82
CA PRO A 411 5.46 -20.62 -18.54
C PRO A 411 6.68 -20.17 -17.72
N VAL A 412 7.59 -19.38 -18.26
CA VAL A 412 8.82 -18.97 -17.55
C VAL A 412 8.51 -18.23 -16.25
N ASN A 413 7.58 -17.27 -16.28
CA ASN A 413 7.20 -16.50 -15.08
C ASN A 413 6.47 -17.36 -14.02
N PRO A 414 5.45 -18.15 -14.35
CA PRO A 414 4.86 -19.12 -13.42
C PRO A 414 5.88 -20.10 -12.83
N LEU A 415 6.81 -20.62 -13.61
CA LEU A 415 7.85 -21.52 -13.09
C LEU A 415 8.69 -20.81 -12.01
N ILE A 416 9.10 -19.57 -12.24
CA ILE A 416 9.85 -18.80 -11.24
C ILE A 416 9.01 -18.59 -9.97
N VAL A 417 7.73 -18.29 -10.12
CA VAL A 417 6.86 -17.88 -8.99
C VAL A 417 6.39 -19.09 -8.18
N PHE A 418 5.98 -20.19 -8.83
CA PHE A 418 5.35 -21.34 -8.17
C PHE A 418 6.31 -22.45 -7.80
N LEU A 419 7.55 -22.49 -8.36
CA LEU A 419 8.48 -23.57 -8.08
C LEU A 419 9.06 -23.42 -6.64
N PRO A 420 8.81 -24.36 -5.71
CA PRO A 420 9.26 -24.23 -4.32
C PRO A 420 10.79 -24.34 -4.16
N ALA A 421 11.48 -24.97 -5.11
CA ALA A 421 12.93 -25.17 -5.08
C ALA A 421 13.76 -23.87 -5.16
N ILE A 422 13.16 -22.75 -5.58
CA ILE A 422 13.88 -21.47 -5.74
C ILE A 422 13.88 -20.71 -4.40
N PRO A 423 15.07 -20.37 -3.84
CA PRO A 423 15.17 -19.56 -2.61
C PRO A 423 14.48 -18.19 -2.77
N GLU A 424 13.86 -17.67 -1.69
CA GLU A 424 13.06 -16.42 -1.73
C GLU A 424 13.85 -15.23 -2.32
N ASN A 425 15.10 -15.04 -1.89
CA ASN A 425 15.92 -13.92 -2.36
C ASN A 425 16.19 -13.98 -3.87
N LEU A 426 16.49 -15.19 -4.38
CA LEU A 426 16.75 -15.43 -5.80
C LEU A 426 15.45 -15.29 -6.61
N ARG A 427 14.32 -15.75 -6.06
CA ARG A 427 12.99 -15.66 -6.69
C ARG A 427 12.58 -14.22 -6.98
N ILE A 428 12.85 -13.29 -6.05
CA ILE A 428 12.58 -11.85 -6.26
C ILE A 428 13.36 -11.32 -7.47
N VAL A 429 14.65 -11.63 -7.52
CA VAL A 429 15.55 -11.16 -8.58
C VAL A 429 15.11 -11.77 -9.92
N LEU A 430 14.90 -13.09 -9.97
CA LEU A 430 14.45 -13.78 -11.17
C LEU A 430 13.08 -13.29 -11.65
N TYR A 431 12.12 -13.08 -10.74
CA TYR A 431 10.81 -12.53 -11.07
C TYR A 431 10.91 -11.14 -11.70
N GLY A 432 11.67 -10.24 -11.07
CA GLY A 432 11.79 -8.84 -11.54
C GLY A 432 12.58 -8.69 -12.82
N PHE A 433 13.72 -9.39 -12.96
CA PHE A 433 14.64 -9.21 -14.09
C PHE A 433 14.42 -10.19 -15.26
N ILE A 434 13.81 -11.34 -15.01
CA ILE A 434 13.58 -12.36 -16.06
C ILE A 434 12.08 -12.61 -16.23
N GLY A 435 11.37 -12.98 -15.18
CA GLY A 435 9.96 -13.39 -15.25
C GLY A 435 9.05 -12.35 -15.88
N CYS A 436 9.02 -11.14 -15.32
CA CYS A 436 8.18 -10.06 -15.82
C CYS A 436 8.56 -9.60 -17.24
N PRO A 437 9.84 -9.31 -17.57
CA PRO A 437 10.22 -8.94 -18.94
C PRO A 437 9.93 -10.02 -19.98
N VAL A 438 10.21 -11.29 -19.67
CA VAL A 438 9.93 -12.43 -20.59
C VAL A 438 8.43 -12.58 -20.80
N GLN A 439 7.61 -12.42 -19.76
CA GLN A 439 6.16 -12.47 -19.87
C GLN A 439 5.61 -11.35 -20.76
N VAL A 440 6.09 -10.12 -20.59
CA VAL A 440 5.70 -9.00 -21.46
C VAL A 440 6.11 -9.30 -22.91
N ALA A 441 7.34 -9.79 -23.13
CA ALA A 441 7.81 -10.17 -24.47
C ALA A 441 6.95 -11.29 -25.09
N ALA A 442 6.54 -12.29 -24.29
CA ALA A 442 5.67 -13.37 -24.75
C ALA A 442 4.33 -12.82 -25.29
N PHE A 443 3.64 -11.97 -24.52
CA PHE A 443 2.38 -11.37 -24.95
C PHE A 443 2.52 -10.45 -26.17
N LEU A 444 3.63 -9.70 -26.26
CA LEU A 444 3.92 -8.89 -27.44
C LEU A 444 4.12 -9.72 -28.71
N LEU A 445 4.84 -10.85 -28.60
CA LEU A 445 5.02 -11.78 -29.70
C LEU A 445 3.71 -12.46 -30.13
N MET A 446 2.78 -12.65 -29.17
CA MET A 446 1.46 -13.21 -29.43
C MET A 446 0.47 -12.21 -30.04
N THR A 447 0.64 -10.91 -29.80
CA THR A 447 -0.30 -9.84 -30.21
C THR A 447 -0.67 -9.88 -31.70
N PRO A 448 0.24 -10.06 -32.67
CA PRO A 448 -0.13 -10.04 -34.09
C PRO A 448 -1.12 -11.15 -34.47
N LEU A 449 -0.97 -12.36 -33.92
CA LEU A 449 -1.91 -13.45 -34.20
C LEU A 449 -3.22 -13.30 -33.46
N LEU A 450 -3.19 -12.79 -32.22
CA LEU A 450 -4.40 -12.47 -31.44
C LEU A 450 -5.22 -11.38 -32.11
N LEU A 451 -4.58 -10.33 -32.65
CA LEU A 451 -5.25 -9.28 -33.44
C LEU A 451 -5.98 -9.93 -34.65
N ARG A 452 -5.32 -10.81 -35.40
CA ARG A 452 -5.96 -11.52 -36.52
C ARG A 452 -7.13 -12.39 -36.08
N GLY A 453 -7.02 -13.06 -34.94
CA GLY A 453 -8.13 -13.84 -34.37
C GLY A 453 -9.35 -12.96 -34.09
N VAL A 454 -9.13 -11.82 -33.43
CA VAL A 454 -10.19 -10.84 -33.13
C VAL A 454 -10.77 -10.22 -34.40
N GLU A 455 -9.91 -9.86 -35.39
CA GLU A 455 -10.33 -9.39 -36.70
C GLU A 455 -11.20 -10.43 -37.40
N TRP A 456 -10.80 -11.69 -37.44
CA TRP A 456 -11.57 -12.76 -38.02
C TRP A 456 -12.94 -12.93 -37.37
N CYS A 457 -13.03 -12.90 -36.03
CA CYS A 457 -14.29 -13.05 -35.30
C CYS A 457 -15.21 -11.85 -35.46
N LEU A 458 -14.68 -10.63 -35.36
CA LEU A 458 -15.49 -9.42 -35.23
C LEU A 458 -15.70 -8.64 -36.55
N ARG A 459 -14.90 -8.89 -37.60
CA ARG A 459 -14.98 -8.12 -38.87
C ARG A 459 -16.37 -8.13 -39.51
N GLY A 460 -17.10 -9.27 -39.47
CA GLY A 460 -18.45 -9.40 -39.99
C GLY A 460 -19.44 -8.51 -39.23
N ILE A 461 -19.34 -8.54 -37.89
CA ILE A 461 -20.18 -7.73 -36.98
C ILE A 461 -19.92 -6.24 -37.22
N PHE A 462 -18.65 -5.84 -37.30
CA PHE A 462 -18.29 -4.44 -37.53
C PHE A 462 -18.67 -3.97 -38.95
N ALA A 463 -18.47 -4.81 -39.98
CA ALA A 463 -18.91 -4.50 -41.34
C ALA A 463 -20.43 -4.25 -41.37
N PHE A 464 -21.24 -5.09 -40.71
CA PHE A 464 -22.69 -4.90 -40.59
C PHE A 464 -23.04 -3.66 -39.78
N LEU A 465 -22.49 -3.47 -38.57
CA LEU A 465 -22.80 -2.34 -37.70
C LEU A 465 -22.49 -0.97 -38.33
N PHE A 466 -21.34 -0.89 -39.04
CA PHE A 466 -20.90 0.34 -39.69
C PHE A 466 -21.36 0.44 -41.16
N ARG A 467 -22.16 -0.53 -41.64
CA ARG A 467 -22.66 -0.60 -43.04
C ARG A 467 -21.54 -0.48 -44.07
N LEU A 468 -20.46 -1.25 -43.87
CA LEU A 468 -19.31 -1.32 -44.77
C LEU A 468 -19.37 -2.60 -45.62
N ASN A 469 -18.79 -2.55 -46.81
CA ASN A 469 -18.63 -3.76 -47.62
C ASN A 469 -17.58 -4.66 -46.95
N PRO A 470 -17.89 -5.96 -46.62
CA PRO A 470 -16.99 -6.81 -45.86
C PRO A 470 -15.66 -7.11 -46.57
N LEU A 471 -15.66 -7.23 -47.91
CA LEU A 471 -14.45 -7.47 -48.70
C LEU A 471 -13.54 -6.26 -48.71
N PHE A 472 -14.11 -5.07 -48.84
CA PHE A 472 -13.38 -3.82 -48.81
C PHE A 472 -12.81 -3.55 -47.41
N PHE A 473 -13.60 -3.76 -46.34
CA PHE A 473 -13.13 -3.62 -44.99
C PHE A 473 -11.97 -4.57 -44.67
N ARG A 474 -12.05 -5.83 -45.12
CA ARG A 474 -10.96 -6.80 -44.97
C ARG A 474 -9.67 -6.32 -45.66
N SER A 475 -9.75 -5.86 -46.89
CA SER A 475 -8.56 -5.39 -47.63
C SER A 475 -7.88 -4.19 -46.91
N GLN A 476 -8.66 -3.31 -46.27
CA GLN A 476 -8.13 -2.19 -45.48
C GLN A 476 -7.44 -2.66 -44.22
N LEU A 477 -8.02 -3.64 -43.49
CA LEU A 477 -7.40 -4.24 -42.30
C LEU A 477 -6.08 -4.93 -42.67
N ASP A 478 -6.04 -5.70 -43.75
CA ASP A 478 -4.82 -6.38 -44.22
C ASP A 478 -3.73 -5.37 -44.61
N ALA A 479 -4.07 -4.28 -45.30
CA ALA A 479 -3.15 -3.19 -45.63
C ALA A 479 -2.61 -2.45 -44.38
N GLY A 480 -3.42 -2.27 -43.34
CA GLY A 480 -3.08 -1.61 -42.08
C GLY A 480 -2.47 -2.53 -41.00
N PHE A 481 -2.36 -3.84 -41.23
CA PHE A 481 -2.09 -4.85 -40.23
C PHE A 481 -0.88 -4.57 -39.32
N LYS A 482 0.29 -4.20 -39.90
CA LYS A 482 1.50 -3.91 -39.10
C LYS A 482 1.28 -2.73 -38.12
N ARG A 483 0.60 -1.68 -38.57
CA ARG A 483 0.24 -0.52 -37.76
C ARG A 483 -0.75 -0.92 -36.69
N GLY A 484 -1.79 -1.67 -37.05
CA GLY A 484 -2.78 -2.19 -36.11
C GLY A 484 -2.14 -3.03 -35.01
N ALA A 485 -1.19 -3.92 -35.34
CA ALA A 485 -0.48 -4.75 -34.37
C ALA A 485 0.36 -3.92 -33.38
N LEU A 486 1.06 -2.87 -33.85
CA LEU A 486 1.82 -1.97 -32.99
C LEU A 486 0.92 -1.16 -32.06
N LEU A 487 -0.18 -0.64 -32.57
CA LEU A 487 -1.15 0.10 -31.75
C LEU A 487 -1.84 -0.79 -30.72
N THR A 488 -2.21 -2.02 -31.12
CA THR A 488 -2.75 -3.04 -30.20
C THR A 488 -1.73 -3.34 -29.09
N ALA A 489 -0.45 -3.54 -29.43
CA ALA A 489 0.60 -3.79 -28.45
C ALA A 489 0.77 -2.62 -27.47
N ALA A 490 0.77 -1.37 -27.95
CA ALA A 490 0.90 -0.19 -27.12
C ALA A 490 -0.30 -0.01 -26.16
N LEU A 491 -1.54 -0.18 -26.66
CA LEU A 491 -2.75 -0.14 -25.86
C LEU A 491 -2.79 -1.25 -24.83
N SER A 492 -2.43 -2.48 -25.25
CA SER A 492 -2.48 -3.62 -24.35
C SER A 492 -1.42 -3.56 -23.26
N ALA A 493 -0.29 -2.87 -23.46
CA ALA A 493 0.70 -2.65 -22.41
C ALA A 493 0.11 -1.83 -21.23
N GLY A 494 -0.54 -0.70 -21.52
CA GLY A 494 -1.13 0.15 -20.47
C GLY A 494 -2.37 -0.45 -19.81
N LEU A 495 -3.32 -0.92 -20.63
CA LEU A 495 -4.54 -1.54 -20.12
C LEU A 495 -4.23 -2.87 -19.40
N GLY A 496 -3.29 -3.67 -19.94
CA GLY A 496 -2.88 -4.93 -19.32
C GLY A 496 -2.26 -4.72 -17.95
N PHE A 497 -1.44 -3.70 -17.78
CA PHE A 497 -0.91 -3.35 -16.46
C PHE A 497 -2.01 -2.91 -15.50
N TYR A 498 -2.95 -2.08 -15.96
CA TYR A 498 -4.12 -1.72 -15.16
C TYR A 498 -4.90 -2.96 -14.72
N MET A 499 -5.20 -3.87 -15.64
CA MET A 499 -5.90 -5.13 -15.35
C MET A 499 -5.13 -6.01 -14.36
N MET A 500 -3.81 -6.14 -14.54
CA MET A 500 -2.93 -6.88 -13.63
C MET A 500 -3.07 -6.36 -12.20
N VAL A 501 -2.97 -5.04 -11.99
CA VAL A 501 -3.04 -4.46 -10.64
C VAL A 501 -4.45 -4.54 -10.06
N VAL A 502 -5.48 -4.38 -10.86
CA VAL A 502 -6.88 -4.55 -10.45
C VAL A 502 -7.15 -5.98 -9.97
N ILE A 503 -6.72 -6.99 -10.73
CA ILE A 503 -6.91 -8.41 -10.40
C ILE A 503 -6.03 -8.81 -9.20
N TRP A 504 -4.75 -8.41 -9.21
CA TRP A 504 -3.84 -8.65 -8.10
C TRP A 504 -4.34 -8.06 -6.79
N SER A 505 -4.75 -6.78 -6.78
CA SER A 505 -5.23 -6.11 -5.57
C SER A 505 -6.52 -6.74 -5.04
N ALA A 506 -7.46 -7.09 -5.91
CA ALA A 506 -8.68 -7.77 -5.51
C ALA A 506 -8.41 -9.16 -4.92
N SER A 507 -7.55 -9.94 -5.57
CA SER A 507 -7.21 -11.30 -5.12
C SER A 507 -6.46 -11.30 -3.79
N LEU A 508 -5.56 -10.34 -3.57
CA LEU A 508 -4.74 -10.25 -2.36
C LEU A 508 -5.53 -9.69 -1.17
N LEU A 509 -6.51 -8.81 -1.41
CA LEU A 509 -7.26 -8.14 -0.35
C LEU A 509 -8.55 -8.86 0.04
N LEU A 510 -8.91 -9.93 -0.64
CA LEU A 510 -10.10 -10.72 -0.31
C LEU A 510 -10.13 -11.19 1.17
N PRO A 511 -9.02 -11.68 1.78
CA PRO A 511 -8.98 -12.08 3.18
C PRO A 511 -9.22 -10.93 4.17
N PHE A 512 -9.05 -9.67 3.74
CA PHE A 512 -9.29 -8.48 4.56
C PHE A 512 -10.75 -8.00 4.56
N LEU A 513 -11.58 -8.54 3.67
CA LEU A 513 -13.00 -8.21 3.60
C LEU A 513 -13.75 -8.77 4.81
N PRO A 514 -14.84 -8.12 5.27
CA PRO A 514 -15.60 -8.61 6.42
C PRO A 514 -16.22 -9.98 6.13
N GLY A 515 -16.05 -10.91 7.08
CA GLY A 515 -16.67 -12.22 7.04
C GLY A 515 -18.14 -12.23 7.49
N ALA A 516 -18.83 -13.35 7.26
CA ALA A 516 -20.20 -13.57 7.73
C ALA A 516 -20.28 -13.91 9.24
N TRP A 517 -19.15 -14.22 9.86
CA TRP A 517 -19.04 -14.68 11.25
C TRP A 517 -19.36 -13.61 12.31
N MET A 518 -19.45 -12.33 11.95
CA MET A 518 -19.52 -11.20 12.90
C MET A 518 -20.87 -11.15 13.63
N PRO A 519 -20.87 -11.17 15.00
CA PRO A 519 -22.04 -10.82 15.81
C PRO A 519 -22.58 -9.42 15.54
N ASP A 520 -23.80 -9.13 15.94
CA ASP A 520 -24.45 -7.83 15.70
C ASP A 520 -23.77 -6.67 16.44
N LEU A 521 -23.32 -6.95 17.70
CA LEU A 521 -22.77 -5.93 18.57
C LEU A 521 -21.58 -6.47 19.39
N PHE A 522 -20.56 -5.65 19.49
CA PHE A 522 -19.37 -5.87 20.32
C PHE A 522 -19.33 -4.82 21.43
N ALA A 523 -19.39 -5.23 22.67
CA ALA A 523 -19.24 -4.35 23.82
C ALA A 523 -17.85 -4.52 24.45
N VAL A 524 -17.23 -3.40 24.79
CA VAL A 524 -15.95 -3.35 25.49
C VAL A 524 -16.11 -2.51 26.74
N ILE A 525 -15.77 -3.08 27.89
CA ILE A 525 -15.92 -2.44 29.21
C ILE A 525 -14.55 -2.39 29.87
N VAL A 526 -14.04 -1.21 30.08
CA VAL A 526 -12.71 -0.96 30.65
C VAL A 526 -12.76 0.13 31.71
N PRO A 527 -11.85 0.16 32.69
CA PRO A 527 -10.68 -0.74 32.83
C PRO A 527 -10.99 -2.10 33.45
N GLY A 528 -11.91 -2.24 34.34
CA GLY A 528 -12.10 -3.43 35.17
C GLY A 528 -13.14 -4.43 34.67
N GLY A 529 -13.95 -4.09 33.65
CA GLY A 529 -15.01 -5.00 33.17
C GLY A 529 -16.17 -5.26 34.15
N LEU A 530 -16.99 -6.26 33.84
CA LEU A 530 -18.06 -6.75 34.69
C LEU A 530 -17.59 -7.97 35.50
N LYS A 531 -18.31 -8.30 36.61
CA LYS A 531 -18.18 -9.58 37.29
C LYS A 531 -18.81 -10.69 36.41
N ASN A 532 -18.31 -11.90 36.52
CA ASN A 532 -18.89 -13.04 35.78
C ASN A 532 -20.38 -13.22 36.07
N GLY A 533 -20.81 -13.01 37.33
CA GLY A 533 -22.24 -13.09 37.72
C GLY A 533 -23.14 -12.03 37.09
N ASP A 534 -22.62 -10.92 36.61
CA ASP A 534 -23.41 -9.87 35.96
C ASP A 534 -23.85 -10.23 34.54
N MET A 535 -23.24 -11.26 33.92
CA MET A 535 -23.61 -11.70 32.56
C MET A 535 -25.05 -12.16 32.48
N ALA A 536 -25.58 -12.86 33.49
CA ALA A 536 -26.98 -13.27 33.57
C ALA A 536 -27.97 -12.07 33.56
N ARG A 537 -27.52 -10.87 33.99
CA ARG A 537 -28.32 -9.65 33.88
C ARG A 537 -28.25 -9.06 32.46
N VAL A 538 -27.07 -9.14 31.80
CA VAL A 538 -26.89 -8.65 30.43
C VAL A 538 -27.74 -9.44 29.44
N GLU A 539 -27.82 -10.76 29.59
CA GLU A 539 -28.66 -11.65 28.77
C GLU A 539 -30.14 -11.31 28.86
N LYS A 540 -30.60 -10.80 30.02
CA LYS A 540 -31.98 -10.38 30.25
C LYS A 540 -32.31 -8.96 29.78
N PHE A 541 -31.36 -8.23 29.20
CA PHE A 541 -31.66 -6.88 28.70
C PHE A 541 -32.61 -6.96 27.49
N ALA A 542 -33.63 -6.13 27.49
CA ALA A 542 -34.57 -6.03 26.37
C ALA A 542 -33.81 -5.71 25.07
N GLY A 543 -34.04 -6.50 24.04
CA GLY A 543 -33.39 -6.39 22.75
C GLY A 543 -32.14 -7.25 22.58
N VAL A 544 -31.67 -7.93 23.60
CA VAL A 544 -30.57 -8.91 23.51
C VAL A 544 -31.17 -10.28 23.22
N GLU A 545 -30.76 -10.90 22.11
CA GLU A 545 -31.13 -12.26 21.76
C GLU A 545 -30.16 -13.25 22.39
N LYS A 546 -28.86 -12.96 22.28
CA LYS A 546 -27.77 -13.77 22.82
C LYS A 546 -26.60 -12.88 23.21
N ALA A 547 -26.03 -13.08 24.39
CA ALA A 547 -24.85 -12.35 24.85
C ALA A 547 -23.85 -13.32 25.47
N LEU A 548 -22.60 -13.28 24.99
CA LEU A 548 -21.54 -14.14 25.50
C LEU A 548 -20.37 -13.30 26.01
N PRO A 549 -19.82 -13.64 27.18
CA PRO A 549 -18.57 -13.08 27.64
C PRO A 549 -17.43 -13.60 26.77
N VAL A 550 -16.44 -12.75 26.51
CA VAL A 550 -15.25 -13.12 25.74
C VAL A 550 -14.02 -12.91 26.60
N ALA A 551 -13.31 -13.99 26.90
CA ALA A 551 -12.01 -13.92 27.56
C ALA A 551 -10.94 -13.58 26.52
N VAL A 552 -10.29 -12.43 26.66
CA VAL A 552 -9.31 -11.96 25.68
C VAL A 552 -7.95 -11.72 26.32
N GLU A 553 -6.92 -12.39 25.80
CA GLU A 553 -5.53 -12.13 26.21
C GLU A 553 -4.58 -12.13 25.01
N GLN A 554 -3.62 -11.19 25.02
CA GLN A 554 -2.58 -11.11 24.00
C GLN A 554 -1.27 -11.68 24.57
N VAL A 555 -0.81 -12.76 23.96
CA VAL A 555 0.33 -13.55 24.45
C VAL A 555 1.44 -13.62 23.39
N LYS A 556 2.68 -13.83 23.84
CA LYS A 556 3.81 -14.07 22.95
C LYS A 556 3.89 -15.55 22.56
N LEU A 557 4.32 -15.79 21.34
CA LEU A 557 4.69 -17.13 20.87
C LEU A 557 6.06 -17.50 21.43
N ALA A 558 6.20 -18.73 21.91
CA ALA A 558 7.49 -19.29 22.29
C ALA A 558 8.22 -19.71 21.02
N GLY A 559 9.39 -19.15 20.79
CA GLY A 559 10.16 -19.37 19.55
C GLY A 559 9.73 -18.48 18.38
N ASP A 560 10.28 -18.74 17.19
CA ASP A 560 10.03 -17.99 15.97
C ASP A 560 9.12 -18.75 14.98
N LEU A 561 7.95 -19.20 15.46
CA LEU A 561 6.98 -19.99 14.70
C LEU A 561 6.56 -19.32 13.36
N THR A 562 6.45 -18.01 13.36
CA THR A 562 5.98 -17.26 12.18
C THR A 562 7.11 -16.73 11.30
N GLY A 563 8.38 -16.93 11.64
CA GLY A 563 9.51 -16.33 10.97
C GLY A 563 9.63 -14.81 11.21
N SER A 564 9.05 -14.31 12.32
CA SER A 564 9.01 -12.88 12.66
C SER A 564 10.39 -12.27 12.91
N ARG A 565 11.37 -13.08 13.35
CA ARG A 565 12.77 -12.65 13.56
C ARG A 565 13.48 -12.32 12.25
N LYS A 566 13.16 -13.05 11.17
CA LYS A 566 13.75 -12.82 9.85
C LYS A 566 13.08 -11.64 9.14
N ARG A 567 11.76 -11.55 9.21
CA ARG A 567 10.99 -10.50 8.54
C ARG A 567 9.62 -10.31 9.18
N LYS A 568 9.36 -9.13 9.75
CA LYS A 568 8.02 -8.78 10.25
C LYS A 568 7.11 -8.26 9.12
N ASN A 569 5.87 -8.74 9.07
CA ASN A 569 4.83 -8.27 8.15
C ASN A 569 3.43 -8.35 8.82
N VAL A 570 2.34 -8.38 8.06
CA VAL A 570 0.97 -8.41 8.61
C VAL A 570 0.72 -9.64 9.49
N VAL A 571 1.22 -10.79 9.10
CA VAL A 571 0.95 -12.10 9.74
C VAL A 571 2.17 -12.59 10.54
N ARG A 572 3.38 -12.30 10.07
CA ARG A 572 4.63 -12.72 10.73
C ARG A 572 4.90 -11.81 11.92
N GLN A 573 4.26 -12.11 13.04
CA GLN A 573 4.40 -11.43 14.33
C GLN A 573 4.75 -12.45 15.41
N ASP A 574 5.30 -11.94 16.53
CA ASP A 574 5.76 -12.75 17.68
C ASP A 574 4.68 -12.98 18.74
N ASN A 575 3.44 -12.57 18.47
CA ASN A 575 2.34 -12.63 19.41
C ASN A 575 1.03 -12.99 18.73
N VAL A 576 0.09 -13.53 19.52
CA VAL A 576 -1.28 -13.89 19.12
C VAL A 576 -2.27 -13.39 20.16
N VAL A 577 -3.54 -13.25 19.77
CA VAL A 577 -4.64 -12.92 20.69
C VAL A 577 -5.51 -14.17 20.87
N PHE A 578 -5.62 -14.67 22.10
CA PHE A 578 -6.58 -15.70 22.45
C PHE A 578 -7.95 -15.10 22.75
N MET A 579 -8.98 -15.75 22.26
CA MET A 579 -10.39 -15.42 22.47
C MET A 579 -11.14 -16.64 22.97
N GLY A 580 -11.51 -16.63 24.23
CA GLY A 580 -12.28 -17.69 24.88
C GLY A 580 -13.76 -17.35 24.88
N LEU A 581 -14.60 -18.27 24.42
CA LEU A 581 -16.05 -18.22 24.45
C LEU A 581 -16.62 -19.54 24.92
N ASP A 582 -17.85 -19.53 25.41
CA ASP A 582 -18.58 -20.76 25.64
C ASP A 582 -18.69 -21.58 24.35
N VAL A 583 -18.25 -22.85 24.40
CA VAL A 583 -18.09 -23.64 23.18
C VAL A 583 -19.45 -23.97 22.55
N ALA A 584 -20.43 -24.32 23.36
CA ALA A 584 -21.76 -24.69 22.87
C ALA A 584 -22.49 -23.47 22.31
N ALA A 585 -22.52 -22.38 23.09
CA ALA A 585 -23.25 -21.19 22.70
C ALA A 585 -22.58 -20.42 21.55
N ALA A 586 -21.22 -20.43 21.45
CA ALA A 586 -20.50 -19.68 20.42
C ALA A 586 -20.42 -20.41 19.08
N TYR A 587 -20.24 -21.73 19.10
CA TYR A 587 -19.82 -22.46 17.89
C TYR A 587 -20.82 -23.54 17.44
N GLU A 588 -21.78 -23.97 18.27
CA GLU A 588 -22.69 -25.06 17.92
C GLU A 588 -24.07 -24.59 17.43
N GLY A 589 -24.75 -25.49 16.67
CA GLY A 589 -26.12 -25.28 16.18
C GLY A 589 -26.24 -24.25 15.05
N ARG A 590 -27.50 -24.02 14.65
CA ARG A 590 -27.86 -23.04 13.61
C ARG A 590 -27.81 -21.57 14.13
N GLU A 591 -27.98 -21.42 15.44
CA GLU A 591 -27.99 -20.13 16.15
C GLU A 591 -26.64 -19.85 16.84
N ALA A 592 -25.56 -20.47 16.34
CA ALA A 592 -24.21 -20.19 16.84
C ALA A 592 -23.89 -18.69 16.71
N LEU A 593 -23.25 -18.10 17.74
CA LEU A 593 -22.84 -16.71 17.69
C LEU A 593 -21.79 -16.47 16.61
N LEU A 594 -20.91 -17.46 16.38
CA LEU A 594 -19.81 -17.42 15.41
C LEU A 594 -19.95 -18.59 14.41
N PRO A 595 -20.66 -18.40 13.30
CA PRO A 595 -20.80 -19.43 12.26
C PRO A 595 -19.51 -19.55 11.44
N PHE A 596 -18.46 -20.13 12.01
CA PHE A 596 -17.20 -20.34 11.30
C PHE A 596 -17.32 -21.44 10.24
N VAL A 597 -16.53 -21.27 9.18
CA VAL A 597 -16.29 -22.32 8.18
C VAL A 597 -15.03 -23.09 8.63
N TYR A 598 -15.18 -24.38 8.86
CA TYR A 598 -14.10 -25.29 9.27
C TYR A 598 -13.45 -25.85 8.01
N LEU A 599 -12.12 -25.77 7.94
CA LEU A 599 -11.32 -26.25 6.83
C LEU A 599 -10.72 -27.62 7.12
N GLU A 600 -10.29 -27.86 8.39
CA GLU A 600 -9.64 -29.09 8.85
C GLU A 600 -9.67 -29.14 10.39
N PRO A 601 -10.10 -30.26 11.03
CA PRO A 601 -10.93 -31.32 10.48
C PRO A 601 -12.40 -30.88 10.33
N ASP A 602 -13.36 -31.82 10.31
CA ASP A 602 -14.78 -31.49 10.36
C ASP A 602 -15.16 -30.76 11.66
N ARG A 603 -16.28 -30.04 11.63
CA ARG A 603 -16.76 -29.19 12.73
C ARG A 603 -16.94 -29.97 14.03
N GLU A 604 -17.54 -31.15 13.97
CA GLU A 604 -17.87 -31.95 15.17
C GLU A 604 -16.62 -32.43 15.89
N SER A 605 -15.62 -32.91 15.14
CA SER A 605 -14.35 -33.37 15.70
C SER A 605 -13.60 -32.21 16.39
N ALA A 606 -13.56 -31.06 15.76
CA ALA A 606 -12.90 -29.87 16.32
C ALA A 606 -13.59 -29.37 17.61
N LEU A 607 -14.94 -29.36 17.65
CA LEU A 607 -15.70 -28.90 18.81
C LEU A 607 -15.65 -29.88 19.98
N ASN A 608 -15.63 -31.20 19.71
CA ASN A 608 -15.46 -32.19 20.74
C ASN A 608 -14.15 -32.04 21.49
N LEU A 609 -13.04 -31.74 20.79
CA LEU A 609 -11.75 -31.43 21.42
C LEU A 609 -11.82 -30.15 22.28
N LEU A 610 -12.46 -29.09 21.81
CA LEU A 610 -12.63 -27.86 22.60
C LEU A 610 -13.43 -28.08 23.90
N LYS A 611 -14.39 -29.01 23.91
CA LYS A 611 -15.23 -29.34 25.08
C LYS A 611 -14.50 -30.10 26.17
N THR A 612 -13.37 -30.74 25.88
CA THR A 612 -12.61 -31.50 26.89
C THR A 612 -12.08 -30.61 28.02
N GLY A 613 -12.07 -29.27 27.83
CA GLY A 613 -11.53 -28.32 28.79
C GLY A 613 -10.01 -28.27 28.87
N GLU A 614 -9.32 -29.03 28.03
CA GLU A 614 -7.86 -28.97 27.86
C GLU A 614 -7.42 -27.80 26.99
N ASN A 615 -6.11 -27.63 26.81
CA ASN A 615 -5.53 -26.52 26.04
C ASN A 615 -5.66 -26.71 24.51
N TYR A 616 -6.90 -26.78 24.03
CA TYR A 616 -7.21 -26.83 22.61
C TYR A 616 -7.64 -25.46 22.09
N CYS A 617 -7.29 -25.16 20.81
CA CYS A 617 -7.71 -23.93 20.15
C CYS A 617 -7.98 -24.11 18.66
N LEU A 618 -8.88 -23.28 18.11
CA LEU A 618 -9.07 -23.11 16.68
C LEU A 618 -8.11 -22.03 16.18
N ILE A 619 -7.45 -22.29 15.07
CA ILE A 619 -6.52 -21.34 14.45
C ILE A 619 -7.03 -20.89 13.08
N PRO A 620 -6.83 -19.63 12.67
CA PRO A 620 -7.16 -19.18 11.33
C PRO A 620 -6.23 -19.76 10.27
N GLU A 621 -6.75 -19.95 9.06
CA GLU A 621 -6.03 -20.48 7.88
C GLU A 621 -4.68 -19.77 7.62
N HIS A 622 -4.67 -18.44 7.71
CA HIS A 622 -3.44 -17.66 7.48
C HIS A 622 -2.36 -17.93 8.53
N PHE A 623 -2.74 -18.22 9.78
CA PHE A 623 -1.79 -18.56 10.84
C PHE A 623 -1.29 -19.99 10.67
N ALA A 624 -2.19 -20.93 10.36
CA ALA A 624 -1.84 -22.30 10.02
C ALA A 624 -0.79 -22.35 8.90
N LEU A 625 -1.01 -21.58 7.82
CA LEU A 625 -0.10 -21.50 6.67
C LEU A 625 1.29 -20.95 7.04
N VAL A 626 1.35 -19.87 7.85
CA VAL A 626 2.62 -19.20 8.20
C VAL A 626 3.42 -19.98 9.23
N ALA A 627 2.72 -20.56 10.23
CA ALA A 627 3.34 -21.33 11.29
C ALA A 627 3.62 -22.79 10.87
N GLY A 628 3.07 -23.24 9.72
CA GLY A 628 3.17 -24.64 9.26
C GLY A 628 2.41 -25.61 10.14
N LEU A 629 1.32 -25.16 10.80
CA LEU A 629 0.52 -25.95 11.74
C LEU A 629 -0.71 -26.55 11.08
N ARG A 630 -1.04 -27.78 11.49
CA ARG A 630 -2.26 -28.50 11.10
C ARG A 630 -3.06 -28.90 12.33
N SER A 631 -4.26 -29.42 12.13
CA SER A 631 -5.04 -30.04 13.20
C SER A 631 -4.23 -31.15 13.88
N GLY A 632 -4.21 -31.14 15.21
CA GLY A 632 -3.42 -32.06 16.06
C GLY A 632 -2.01 -31.57 16.42
N ASP A 633 -1.46 -30.58 15.69
CA ASP A 633 -0.15 -30.01 16.05
C ASP A 633 -0.22 -29.16 17.32
N SER A 634 0.92 -29.01 17.99
CA SER A 634 1.00 -28.21 19.22
C SER A 634 2.01 -27.10 19.08
N PHE A 635 1.76 -26.00 19.80
CA PHE A 635 2.69 -24.86 19.90
C PHE A 635 2.67 -24.29 21.32
N GLU A 636 3.69 -23.52 21.67
CA GLU A 636 3.83 -22.95 23.00
C GLU A 636 3.68 -21.44 22.99
N VAL A 637 3.06 -20.91 24.05
CA VAL A 637 2.89 -19.49 24.30
C VAL A 637 3.38 -19.09 25.68
N ILE A 638 3.75 -17.83 25.83
CA ILE A 638 4.28 -17.25 27.06
C ILE A 638 3.19 -16.34 27.66
N PRO A 639 2.65 -16.68 28.85
CA PRO A 639 1.70 -15.80 29.53
C PRO A 639 2.34 -14.46 29.90
N PRO A 640 1.60 -13.34 29.79
CA PRO A 640 2.14 -12.02 30.10
C PRO A 640 2.55 -11.84 31.58
N ASP A 641 1.89 -12.58 32.47
CA ASP A 641 2.08 -12.47 33.91
C ASP A 641 3.14 -13.48 34.48
N ALA A 642 3.54 -14.44 33.65
CA ALA A 642 4.54 -15.47 34.02
C ALA A 642 5.51 -15.68 32.84
N PRO A 643 6.48 -14.79 32.64
CA PRO A 643 7.39 -14.83 31.48
C PRO A 643 8.22 -16.10 31.37
N GLU A 644 8.47 -16.77 32.50
CA GLU A 644 9.21 -18.04 32.55
C GLU A 644 8.34 -19.26 32.25
N ALA A 645 7.02 -19.14 32.34
CA ALA A 645 6.08 -20.22 32.07
C ALA A 645 5.88 -20.44 30.56
N ARG A 646 5.67 -21.71 30.19
CA ARG A 646 5.31 -22.14 28.84
C ARG A 646 3.96 -22.85 28.91
N LEU A 647 2.99 -22.34 28.17
CA LEU A 647 1.71 -23.02 28.01
C LEU A 647 1.64 -23.66 26.63
N ARG A 648 1.43 -24.96 26.59
CA ARG A 648 1.30 -25.71 25.34
C ARG A 648 -0.18 -25.78 24.95
N TYR A 649 -0.47 -25.37 23.71
CA TYR A 649 -1.79 -25.48 23.09
C TYR A 649 -1.73 -26.41 21.91
N THR A 650 -2.79 -27.18 21.71
CA THR A 650 -2.98 -28.11 20.59
C THR A 650 -4.05 -27.55 19.66
N VAL A 651 -3.83 -27.62 18.35
CA VAL A 651 -4.75 -27.16 17.33
C VAL A 651 -5.93 -28.14 17.21
N ALA A 652 -7.10 -27.74 17.68
CA ALA A 652 -8.33 -28.51 17.50
C ALA A 652 -8.85 -28.46 16.07
N GLY A 653 -8.63 -27.35 15.36
CA GLY A 653 -9.04 -27.21 13.98
C GLY A 653 -8.59 -25.89 13.35
N VAL A 654 -8.67 -25.85 12.03
CA VAL A 654 -8.36 -24.69 11.20
C VAL A 654 -9.65 -24.10 10.65
N ILE A 655 -9.84 -22.78 10.80
CA ILE A 655 -11.05 -22.06 10.41
C ILE A 655 -10.77 -20.94 9.42
N GLU A 656 -11.75 -20.61 8.58
CA GLU A 656 -11.72 -19.40 7.76
C GLU A 656 -12.12 -18.19 8.60
N PHE A 657 -11.21 -17.20 8.72
CA PHE A 657 -11.43 -16.00 9.54
C PHE A 657 -11.14 -14.71 8.74
N LYS A 658 -12.06 -14.38 7.81
CA LYS A 658 -11.95 -13.17 6.98
C LYS A 658 -12.14 -11.88 7.80
N GLY A 659 -11.44 -10.81 7.42
CA GLY A 659 -11.55 -9.49 8.04
C GLY A 659 -10.83 -9.34 9.38
N TRP A 660 -10.15 -10.36 9.87
CA TRP A 660 -9.50 -10.42 11.17
C TRP A 660 -8.52 -9.25 11.43
N HIS A 661 -7.78 -8.84 10.42
CA HIS A 661 -6.76 -7.80 10.54
C HIS A 661 -7.34 -6.45 10.95
N TRP A 662 -8.40 -6.01 10.26
CA TRP A 662 -9.10 -4.77 10.59
C TRP A 662 -9.94 -4.90 11.85
N PHE A 663 -10.59 -6.05 12.03
CA PHE A 663 -11.33 -6.36 13.24
C PHE A 663 -10.44 -6.24 14.49
N SER A 664 -9.29 -6.87 14.51
CA SER A 664 -8.35 -6.77 15.63
C SER A 664 -7.92 -5.34 15.98
N LYS A 665 -7.90 -4.42 14.98
CA LYS A 665 -7.59 -2.99 15.20
C LYS A 665 -8.77 -2.18 15.72
N MET A 666 -10.01 -2.52 15.31
CA MET A 666 -11.19 -1.69 15.53
C MET A 666 -12.04 -2.16 16.69
N SER A 667 -12.03 -3.45 17.01
CA SER A 667 -12.83 -4.06 18.08
C SER A 667 -12.35 -3.71 19.50
N GLY A 668 -11.12 -3.21 19.66
CA GLY A 668 -10.55 -2.94 20.98
C GLY A 668 -9.96 -4.17 21.67
N THR A 669 -9.90 -5.33 20.98
CA THR A 669 -9.39 -6.59 21.53
C THR A 669 -7.87 -6.63 21.72
N ARG A 670 -7.13 -5.73 21.08
CA ARG A 670 -5.69 -5.61 21.30
C ARG A 670 -5.44 -4.87 22.61
N ARG A 671 -4.68 -5.46 23.49
CA ARG A 671 -4.22 -4.82 24.74
C ARG A 671 -2.94 -3.99 24.52
N HIS A 672 -2.16 -4.31 23.50
CA HIS A 672 -0.94 -3.61 23.13
C HIS A 672 -1.07 -3.02 21.71
N GLU A 673 -0.36 -1.93 21.43
CA GLU A 673 -0.35 -1.28 20.10
C GLU A 673 0.33 -2.14 19.02
N SER A 674 1.03 -3.21 19.40
CA SER A 674 1.69 -4.15 18.50
C SER A 674 0.69 -4.91 17.61
N ARG A 675 1.12 -5.21 16.39
CA ARG A 675 0.38 -6.11 15.49
C ARG A 675 0.37 -7.52 16.07
N THR A 676 -0.67 -8.28 15.77
CA THR A 676 -0.78 -9.69 16.15
C THR A 676 -0.71 -10.58 14.92
N ALA A 677 -0.12 -11.77 15.05
CA ALA A 677 -0.07 -12.76 13.98
C ALA A 677 -1.46 -13.31 13.66
N ALA A 678 -2.28 -13.57 14.68
CA ALA A 678 -3.60 -14.15 14.56
C ALA A 678 -4.47 -13.89 15.79
N MET A 679 -5.76 -14.18 15.65
CA MET A 679 -6.72 -14.33 16.73
C MET A 679 -7.08 -15.82 16.80
N LEU A 680 -6.86 -16.45 17.95
CA LEU A 680 -7.07 -17.86 18.21
C LEU A 680 -8.32 -18.02 19.07
N PHE A 681 -9.12 -19.04 18.85
CA PHE A 681 -10.39 -19.24 19.54
C PHE A 681 -10.35 -20.52 20.37
N GLY A 682 -10.87 -20.45 21.58
CA GLY A 682 -10.91 -21.59 22.48
C GLY A 682 -12.09 -21.52 23.45
N SER A 683 -12.09 -22.44 24.45
CA SER A 683 -13.06 -22.46 25.54
C SER A 683 -12.84 -21.26 26.47
N TYR A 684 -13.96 -20.62 26.93
CA TYR A 684 -13.92 -19.51 27.89
C TYR A 684 -13.22 -19.92 29.17
N GLU A 685 -13.60 -21.09 29.76
CA GLU A 685 -13.07 -21.56 31.02
C GLU A 685 -11.55 -21.81 30.97
N ASN A 686 -11.10 -22.44 29.88
CA ASN A 686 -9.69 -22.73 29.70
C ASN A 686 -8.84 -21.44 29.59
N ILE A 687 -9.26 -20.52 28.75
CA ILE A 687 -8.53 -19.27 28.52
C ILE A 687 -8.59 -18.35 29.73
N ALA A 688 -9.76 -18.23 30.37
CA ALA A 688 -9.89 -17.44 31.61
C ALA A 688 -9.02 -17.99 32.75
N ARG A 689 -8.95 -19.30 32.90
CA ARG A 689 -8.12 -19.98 33.90
C ARG A 689 -6.63 -19.81 33.62
N ASN A 690 -6.19 -20.09 32.40
CA ASN A 690 -4.77 -20.05 32.02
C ASN A 690 -4.16 -18.65 32.08
N PHE A 691 -4.97 -17.62 31.84
CA PHE A 691 -4.52 -16.21 31.86
C PHE A 691 -5.08 -15.43 33.04
N SER A 692 -5.68 -16.09 34.02
CA SER A 692 -6.21 -15.48 35.27
C SER A 692 -7.18 -14.32 35.01
N LEU A 693 -8.09 -14.49 34.05
CA LEU A 693 -9.06 -13.47 33.68
C LEU A 693 -10.34 -13.61 34.51
N ASN A 694 -10.42 -12.85 35.59
CA ASN A 694 -11.50 -12.96 36.57
C ASN A 694 -12.67 -12.02 36.30
N ARG A 695 -12.59 -11.18 35.25
CA ARG A 695 -13.61 -10.16 34.91
C ARG A 695 -13.88 -10.15 33.42
N VAL A 696 -15.12 -9.78 33.07
CA VAL A 696 -15.59 -9.72 31.69
C VAL A 696 -15.39 -8.31 31.12
N ASN A 697 -14.38 -8.15 30.27
CA ASN A 697 -14.09 -6.90 29.58
C ASN A 697 -14.73 -6.82 28.20
N PHE A 698 -15.05 -7.96 27.58
CA PHE A 698 -15.58 -8.04 26.23
C PHE A 698 -16.85 -8.88 26.24
N ILE A 699 -17.90 -8.40 25.58
CA ILE A 699 -19.15 -9.09 25.41
C ILE A 699 -19.55 -9.01 23.95
N TRP A 700 -19.83 -10.17 23.33
CA TRP A 700 -20.32 -10.23 21.96
C TRP A 700 -21.79 -10.63 21.98
N MET A 701 -22.63 -9.95 21.18
CA MET A 701 -24.07 -10.06 21.25
C MET A 701 -24.72 -10.15 19.89
N ASN A 702 -25.77 -10.95 19.79
CA ASN A 702 -26.78 -10.84 18.74
C ASN A 702 -27.99 -10.09 19.31
N LEU A 703 -28.64 -9.30 18.46
CA LEU A 703 -29.69 -8.38 18.84
C LEU A 703 -30.98 -8.69 18.09
N ASN A 704 -32.12 -8.52 18.76
CA ASN A 704 -33.42 -8.48 18.14
C ASN A 704 -33.61 -7.19 17.32
N ARG A 705 -34.50 -7.19 16.33
CA ARG A 705 -34.69 -6.08 15.40
C ARG A 705 -35.05 -4.73 16.08
N ASP A 706 -35.66 -4.79 17.25
CA ASP A 706 -36.12 -3.59 18.01
C ASP A 706 -35.10 -3.11 19.05
N ALA A 707 -33.89 -3.64 19.04
CA ALA A 707 -32.87 -3.31 20.02
C ALA A 707 -32.30 -1.89 19.80
N SER A 708 -32.26 -1.09 20.87
CA SER A 708 -31.65 0.23 20.88
C SER A 708 -30.22 0.18 21.42
N GLU A 709 -29.22 0.42 20.56
CA GLU A 709 -27.81 0.49 20.99
C GLU A 709 -27.58 1.52 22.10
N LYS A 710 -28.31 2.65 22.08
CA LYS A 710 -28.19 3.71 23.11
C LYS A 710 -28.68 3.24 24.46
N ASP A 711 -29.79 2.49 24.51
CA ASP A 711 -30.32 1.94 25.75
C ASP A 711 -29.44 0.83 26.31
N LEU A 712 -28.95 -0.05 25.46
CA LEU A 712 -27.97 -1.07 25.85
C LEU A 712 -26.69 -0.43 26.42
N CYS A 713 -26.17 0.62 25.76
CA CYS A 713 -25.02 1.36 26.28
C CYS A 713 -25.27 1.94 27.67
N ARG A 714 -26.45 2.53 27.89
CA ARG A 714 -26.85 3.12 29.18
C ARG A 714 -26.95 2.04 30.26
N LYS A 715 -27.57 0.90 29.96
CA LYS A 715 -27.73 -0.23 30.89
C LYS A 715 -26.37 -0.85 31.26
N LEU A 716 -25.52 -1.10 30.27
CA LEU A 716 -24.15 -1.61 30.48
C LEU A 716 -23.31 -0.64 31.30
N TYR A 717 -23.46 0.67 31.04
CA TYR A 717 -22.77 1.70 31.79
C TYR A 717 -23.21 1.73 33.28
N ALA A 718 -24.55 1.64 33.53
CA ALA A 718 -25.10 1.60 34.87
C ALA A 718 -24.64 0.33 35.63
N LEU A 719 -24.53 -0.80 34.94
CA LEU A 719 -24.05 -2.05 35.52
C LEU A 719 -22.54 -1.98 35.83
N ALA A 720 -21.75 -1.45 34.93
CA ALA A 720 -20.31 -1.26 35.13
C ALA A 720 -19.98 -0.28 36.24
N ALA A 721 -20.81 0.78 36.42
CA ALA A 721 -20.67 1.78 37.47
C ALA A 721 -20.79 1.20 38.90
N GLN A 722 -21.47 0.05 39.07
CA GLN A 722 -21.57 -0.65 40.34
C GLN A 722 -20.22 -1.20 40.85
N ASN A 723 -19.28 -1.39 39.95
CA ASN A 723 -17.93 -1.94 40.24
C ASN A 723 -16.91 -0.84 40.60
N ARG A 724 -17.30 0.41 40.75
CA ARG A 724 -16.38 1.49 41.17
C ARG A 724 -15.80 1.23 42.55
N GLY A 725 -14.51 1.52 42.71
CA GLY A 725 -13.77 1.27 43.95
C GLY A 725 -13.23 -0.17 44.07
N GLU A 726 -13.62 -1.05 43.20
CA GLU A 726 -13.08 -2.42 43.21
C GLU A 726 -11.71 -2.48 42.51
N LYS A 727 -10.89 -3.42 42.97
CA LYS A 727 -9.59 -3.70 42.40
C LYS A 727 -9.74 -4.57 41.16
N TYR A 728 -8.92 -4.30 40.17
CA TYR A 728 -8.76 -5.13 38.96
C TYR A 728 -7.29 -5.37 38.69
N ARG A 729 -6.99 -6.48 38.03
CA ARG A 729 -5.63 -6.83 37.63
C ARG A 729 -5.23 -6.11 36.34
N ILE A 730 -4.06 -5.50 36.34
CA ILE A 730 -3.45 -4.86 35.17
C ILE A 730 -2.62 -5.93 34.44
N ALA A 731 -2.78 -6.05 33.12
CA ALA A 731 -1.98 -6.99 32.31
C ALA A 731 -0.48 -6.64 32.42
N GLY A 732 0.33 -7.64 32.75
CA GLY A 732 1.77 -7.48 33.00
C GLY A 732 2.13 -7.30 34.48
N GLY A 733 1.18 -7.53 35.39
CA GLY A 733 1.36 -7.51 36.84
C GLY A 733 1.03 -6.16 37.48
N GLY A 734 0.32 -6.21 38.57
CA GLY A 734 -0.12 -5.08 39.35
C GLY A 734 -1.65 -5.02 39.52
N GLU A 735 -2.11 -4.28 40.49
CA GLU A 735 -3.52 -4.04 40.77
C GLU A 735 -3.84 -2.56 40.51
N GLY A 736 -4.98 -2.30 39.89
CA GLY A 736 -5.56 -0.98 39.73
C GLY A 736 -6.93 -0.91 40.38
N GLU A 737 -7.39 0.27 40.77
CA GLU A 737 -8.73 0.50 41.27
C GLU A 737 -9.62 1.10 40.16
N ILE A 738 -10.84 0.59 40.04
CA ILE A 738 -11.83 1.11 39.06
C ILE A 738 -12.34 2.47 39.55
N SER A 739 -11.68 3.54 39.16
CA SER A 739 -12.08 4.90 39.48
C SER A 739 -13.18 5.41 38.53
N GLN A 740 -13.19 4.94 37.28
CA GLN A 740 -14.20 5.27 36.28
C GLN A 740 -14.28 4.14 35.26
N GLU A 741 -15.49 3.78 34.94
CA GLU A 741 -15.81 2.82 33.86
C GLU A 741 -15.97 3.52 32.51
N TYR A 742 -15.68 2.79 31.46
CA TYR A 742 -15.95 3.21 30.10
C TYR A 742 -16.54 2.04 29.32
N VAL A 743 -17.70 2.28 28.69
CA VAL A 743 -18.39 1.30 27.85
C VAL A 743 -18.36 1.78 26.40
N LYS A 744 -17.85 0.97 25.51
CA LYS A 744 -17.87 1.19 24.07
C LYS A 744 -18.67 0.09 23.42
N LEU A 745 -19.63 0.48 22.59
CA LEU A 745 -20.33 -0.39 21.68
C LEU A 745 -19.82 -0.20 20.26
N VAL A 746 -19.67 -1.29 19.55
CA VAL A 746 -19.27 -1.31 18.14
C VAL A 746 -20.22 -2.23 17.41
N SER A 747 -21.07 -1.70 16.53
CA SER A 747 -22.00 -2.51 15.76
C SER A 747 -21.31 -3.19 14.57
N ARG A 748 -21.88 -4.33 14.15
CA ARG A 748 -21.45 -5.07 12.96
C ARG A 748 -21.42 -4.19 11.72
N ASP A 749 -22.47 -3.38 11.53
CA ASP A 749 -22.58 -2.51 10.34
C ASP A 749 -21.51 -1.44 10.32
N PHE A 750 -21.21 -0.82 11.46
CA PHE A 750 -20.10 0.12 11.60
C PHE A 750 -18.76 -0.55 11.27
N LEU A 751 -18.51 -1.77 11.80
CA LEU A 751 -17.28 -2.52 11.53
C LEU A 751 -17.18 -2.89 10.05
N LYS A 752 -18.23 -3.47 9.47
CA LYS A 752 -18.26 -3.82 8.05
C LYS A 752 -17.99 -2.61 7.15
N HIS A 753 -18.72 -1.50 7.40
CA HIS A 753 -18.49 -0.26 6.65
C HIS A 753 -17.07 0.28 6.81
N SER A 754 -16.55 0.28 8.03
CA SER A 754 -15.19 0.73 8.32
C SER A 754 -14.12 -0.16 7.68
N ILE A 755 -14.29 -1.48 7.69
CA ILE A 755 -13.39 -2.44 7.04
C ILE A 755 -13.41 -2.24 5.52
N LEU A 756 -14.61 -2.14 4.92
CA LEU A 756 -14.77 -1.89 3.48
C LEU A 756 -14.12 -0.57 3.07
N SER A 757 -14.41 0.51 3.79
CA SER A 757 -13.84 1.84 3.52
C SER A 757 -12.29 1.83 3.61
N ARG A 758 -11.72 1.15 4.60
CA ARG A 758 -10.26 1.00 4.72
C ARG A 758 -9.66 0.16 3.61
N THR A 759 -10.32 -0.94 3.26
CA THR A 759 -9.89 -1.79 2.15
C THR A 759 -9.96 -1.03 0.82
N GLU A 760 -11.03 -0.29 0.58
CA GLU A 760 -11.16 0.59 -0.59
C GLU A 760 -10.10 1.68 -0.64
N GLN A 761 -9.75 2.31 0.49
CA GLN A 761 -8.65 3.28 0.54
C GLN A 761 -7.31 2.65 0.13
N VAL A 762 -7.02 1.43 0.59
CA VAL A 762 -5.81 0.70 0.19
C VAL A 762 -5.83 0.37 -1.30
N VAL A 763 -6.96 -0.16 -1.80
CA VAL A 763 -7.13 -0.48 -3.23
C VAL A 763 -7.03 0.77 -4.10
N ASN A 764 -7.70 1.86 -3.74
CA ASN A 764 -7.65 3.11 -4.50
C ASN A 764 -6.22 3.69 -4.50
N GLY A 765 -5.51 3.59 -3.37
CA GLY A 765 -4.08 3.94 -3.30
C GLY A 765 -3.21 3.14 -4.27
N MET A 766 -3.48 1.83 -4.41
CA MET A 766 -2.79 0.96 -5.36
C MET A 766 -3.18 1.23 -6.82
N LEU A 767 -4.43 1.65 -7.08
CA LEU A 767 -4.96 1.86 -8.43
C LEU A 767 -4.69 3.25 -9.02
N ASN A 768 -4.33 4.23 -8.20
CA ASN A 768 -4.06 5.58 -8.69
C ASN A 768 -2.99 5.61 -9.80
N LEU A 769 -1.89 4.87 -9.62
CA LEU A 769 -0.83 4.78 -10.63
C LEU A 769 -1.30 4.07 -11.91
N PRO A 770 -1.87 2.87 -11.86
CA PRO A 770 -2.38 2.19 -13.06
C PRO A 770 -3.40 3.03 -13.84
N LEU A 771 -4.26 3.79 -13.16
CA LEU A 771 -5.19 4.70 -13.82
C LEU A 771 -4.49 5.84 -14.55
N VAL A 772 -3.49 6.47 -13.94
CA VAL A 772 -2.69 7.52 -14.59
C VAL A 772 -1.96 6.95 -15.80
N ILE A 773 -1.36 5.76 -15.68
CA ILE A 773 -0.70 5.08 -16.79
C ILE A 773 -1.72 4.75 -17.89
N LEU A 774 -2.91 4.26 -17.54
CA LEU A 774 -3.97 3.98 -18.50
C LEU A 774 -4.39 5.26 -19.25
N CYS A 775 -4.62 6.36 -18.56
CA CYS A 775 -4.93 7.65 -19.18
C CYS A 775 -3.81 8.13 -20.09
N ALA A 776 -2.55 8.01 -19.66
CA ALA A 776 -1.40 8.40 -20.46
C ALA A 776 -1.27 7.57 -21.75
N THR A 777 -1.41 6.24 -21.64
CA THR A 777 -1.34 5.33 -22.81
C THR A 777 -2.49 5.55 -23.76
N THR A 778 -3.71 5.74 -23.27
CA THR A 778 -4.87 6.00 -24.11
C THR A 778 -4.76 7.33 -24.84
N LEU A 779 -4.26 8.38 -24.18
CA LEU A 779 -4.01 9.68 -24.82
C LEU A 779 -2.92 9.58 -25.91
N ALA A 780 -1.84 8.87 -25.61
CA ALA A 780 -0.75 8.66 -26.56
C ALA A 780 -1.19 7.84 -27.79
N VAL A 781 -2.04 6.83 -27.60
CA VAL A 781 -2.60 6.06 -28.72
C VAL A 781 -3.64 6.88 -29.49
N ALA A 782 -4.44 7.72 -28.83
CA ALA A 782 -5.30 8.67 -29.52
C ALA A 782 -4.48 9.62 -30.42
N SER A 783 -3.31 10.06 -29.93
CA SER A 783 -2.39 10.88 -30.71
C SER A 783 -1.76 10.13 -31.87
N ALA A 784 -1.39 8.86 -31.69
CA ALA A 784 -0.89 8.01 -32.75
C ALA A 784 -1.98 7.69 -33.78
N ALA A 785 -3.23 7.49 -33.36
CA ALA A 785 -4.39 7.37 -34.24
C ALA A 785 -4.62 8.63 -35.06
N PHE A 786 -4.50 9.82 -34.44
CA PHE A 786 -4.56 11.10 -35.14
C PHE A 786 -3.50 11.18 -36.25
N GLY A 787 -2.24 10.84 -35.92
CA GLY A 787 -1.13 10.77 -36.88
C GLY A 787 -1.40 9.77 -38.01
N ALA A 788 -1.91 8.58 -37.68
CA ALA A 788 -2.24 7.54 -38.65
C ALA A 788 -3.36 7.95 -39.64
N VAL A 789 -4.41 8.64 -39.16
CA VAL A 789 -5.48 9.18 -40.01
C VAL A 789 -4.92 10.28 -40.92
N HIS A 790 -4.04 11.15 -40.38
CA HIS A 790 -3.41 12.21 -41.16
C HIS A 790 -2.49 11.68 -42.25
N ALA A 791 -1.72 10.64 -42.00
CA ALA A 791 -0.85 9.99 -42.99
C ALA A 791 -1.62 9.37 -44.14
N ARG A 792 -2.83 8.85 -43.88
CA ARG A 792 -3.71 8.25 -44.90
C ARG A 792 -4.57 9.26 -45.68
N ARG A 793 -4.37 10.57 -45.50
CA ARG A 793 -5.17 11.60 -46.11
C ARG A 793 -5.24 11.50 -47.64
N ARG A 794 -4.15 11.10 -48.29
CA ARG A 794 -4.11 10.87 -49.74
C ARG A 794 -4.96 9.68 -50.16
N GLU A 795 -4.82 8.54 -49.47
CA GLU A 795 -5.60 7.31 -49.72
C GLU A 795 -7.10 7.58 -49.52
N LEU A 796 -7.50 8.23 -48.44
CA LEU A 796 -8.90 8.58 -48.17
C LEU A 796 -9.45 9.56 -49.21
N ARG A 797 -8.65 10.51 -49.75
CA ARG A 797 -9.04 11.40 -50.81
C ARG A 797 -9.25 10.62 -52.15
N VAL A 798 -8.34 9.71 -52.50
CA VAL A 798 -8.48 8.84 -53.67
C VAL A 798 -9.74 7.98 -53.57
N MET A 799 -10.01 7.37 -52.43
CA MET A 799 -11.23 6.58 -52.20
C MET A 799 -12.49 7.41 -52.35
N ARG A 800 -12.47 8.69 -51.91
CA ARG A 800 -13.60 9.64 -52.11
C ARG A 800 -13.78 10.02 -53.58
N MET A 801 -12.73 10.18 -54.32
CA MET A 801 -12.82 10.43 -55.78
C MET A 801 -13.39 9.21 -56.53
N VAL A 802 -13.18 7.98 -56.03
CA VAL A 802 -13.75 6.74 -56.60
C VAL A 802 -15.17 6.46 -56.10
N GLY A 803 -15.78 7.40 -55.30
CA GLY A 803 -17.19 7.33 -54.90
C GLY A 803 -17.47 7.00 -53.43
N LEU A 804 -16.44 6.86 -52.55
CA LEU A 804 -16.69 6.70 -51.12
C LEU A 804 -17.22 7.98 -50.52
N SER A 805 -18.42 7.94 -49.90
CA SER A 805 -18.98 9.09 -49.21
C SER A 805 -18.10 9.57 -48.05
N ALA A 806 -18.17 10.86 -47.72
CA ALA A 806 -17.43 11.42 -46.59
C ALA A 806 -17.74 10.68 -45.28
N PHE A 807 -19.02 10.38 -45.03
CA PHE A 807 -19.47 9.63 -43.86
C PHE A 807 -19.04 8.15 -43.90
N GLY A 808 -18.95 7.54 -45.08
CA GLY A 808 -18.41 6.21 -45.28
C GLY A 808 -16.94 6.11 -44.89
N ALA A 809 -16.12 7.11 -45.23
CA ALA A 809 -14.72 7.20 -44.83
C ALA A 809 -14.54 7.35 -43.30
N VAL A 810 -15.40 8.14 -42.63
CA VAL A 810 -15.41 8.25 -41.17
C VAL A 810 -15.74 6.90 -40.51
N ARG A 811 -16.81 6.24 -40.98
CA ARG A 811 -17.21 4.91 -40.47
C ARG A 811 -16.11 3.89 -40.63
N LEU A 812 -15.40 3.88 -41.75
CA LEU A 812 -14.28 2.97 -42.01
C LEU A 812 -13.18 3.15 -40.98
N VAL A 813 -12.74 4.39 -40.77
CA VAL A 813 -11.67 4.72 -39.81
C VAL A 813 -12.09 4.34 -38.38
N ILE A 814 -13.30 4.70 -37.96
CA ILE A 814 -13.80 4.36 -36.61
C ILE A 814 -13.89 2.84 -36.43
N ALA A 815 -14.41 2.11 -37.42
CA ALA A 815 -14.51 0.66 -37.34
C ALA A 815 -13.14 -0.01 -37.21
N GLU A 816 -12.12 0.45 -37.96
CA GLU A 816 -10.75 -0.05 -37.87
C GLU A 816 -10.16 0.15 -36.48
N PHE A 817 -10.25 1.37 -35.92
CA PHE A 817 -9.66 1.67 -34.61
C PHE A 817 -10.41 1.05 -33.42
N LEU A 818 -11.75 0.95 -33.50
CA LEU A 818 -12.51 0.21 -32.49
C LEU A 818 -12.17 -1.29 -32.50
N LEU A 819 -11.93 -1.88 -33.67
CA LEU A 819 -11.50 -3.27 -33.77
C LEU A 819 -10.11 -3.47 -33.17
N ILE A 820 -9.18 -2.54 -33.39
CA ILE A 820 -7.86 -2.50 -32.73
C ILE A 820 -8.03 -2.39 -31.21
N GLY A 821 -8.94 -1.53 -30.75
CA GLY A 821 -9.29 -1.39 -29.32
C GLY A 821 -9.83 -2.70 -28.73
N MET A 822 -10.74 -3.38 -29.44
CA MET A 822 -11.27 -4.70 -28.99
C MET A 822 -10.19 -5.77 -28.93
N ALA A 823 -9.25 -5.79 -29.87
CA ALA A 823 -8.11 -6.70 -29.83
C ALA A 823 -7.19 -6.38 -28.63
N ALA A 824 -6.95 -5.09 -28.37
CA ALA A 824 -6.17 -4.68 -27.21
C ALA A 824 -6.86 -5.08 -25.89
N LEU A 825 -8.19 -4.98 -25.79
CA LEU A 825 -8.95 -5.46 -24.63
C LEU A 825 -8.74 -6.97 -24.41
N ALA A 826 -8.84 -7.78 -25.45
CA ALA A 826 -8.66 -9.23 -25.35
C ALA A 826 -7.25 -9.59 -24.87
N VAL A 827 -6.21 -8.99 -25.47
CA VAL A 827 -4.80 -9.21 -25.08
C VAL A 827 -4.57 -8.73 -23.63
N SER A 828 -5.11 -7.56 -23.27
CA SER A 828 -4.96 -6.98 -21.93
C SER A 828 -5.61 -7.82 -20.84
N LEU A 829 -6.78 -8.38 -21.10
CA LEU A 829 -7.48 -9.24 -20.16
C LEU A 829 -6.69 -10.53 -19.92
N LEU A 830 -6.21 -11.16 -20.97
CA LEU A 830 -5.36 -12.37 -20.86
C LEU A 830 -4.06 -12.08 -20.10
N PHE A 831 -3.38 -10.98 -20.44
CA PHE A 831 -2.18 -10.55 -19.74
C PHE A 831 -2.47 -10.22 -18.29
N GLY A 832 -3.56 -9.48 -18.02
CA GLY A 832 -3.95 -9.05 -16.68
C GLY A 832 -4.27 -10.22 -15.75
N ILE A 833 -5.01 -11.23 -16.23
CA ILE A 833 -5.31 -12.45 -15.47
C ILE A 833 -4.02 -13.19 -15.15
N PHE A 834 -3.22 -13.48 -16.16
CA PHE A 834 -2.00 -14.27 -16.01
C PHE A 834 -0.95 -13.58 -15.11
N SER A 835 -0.70 -12.29 -15.37
CA SER A 835 0.22 -11.48 -14.55
C SER A 835 -0.34 -11.21 -13.15
N GLY A 836 -1.65 -11.03 -13.02
CA GLY A 836 -2.32 -10.81 -11.74
C GLY A 836 -2.17 -11.99 -10.80
N ILE A 837 -2.33 -13.23 -11.32
CA ILE A 837 -2.11 -14.47 -10.57
C ILE A 837 -0.65 -14.59 -10.10
N CYS A 838 0.31 -14.43 -11.01
CA CYS A 838 1.74 -14.49 -10.68
C CYS A 838 2.13 -13.41 -9.63
N SER A 839 1.60 -12.19 -9.79
CA SER A 839 1.86 -11.09 -8.86
C SER A 839 1.22 -11.32 -7.48
N ALA A 840 0.02 -11.91 -7.42
CA ALA A 840 -0.65 -12.24 -6.16
C ALA A 840 0.14 -13.30 -5.38
N GLN A 841 0.56 -14.37 -6.06
CA GLN A 841 1.41 -15.40 -5.46
C GLN A 841 2.75 -14.85 -4.98
N MET A 842 3.38 -13.99 -5.78
CA MET A 842 4.64 -13.36 -5.41
C MET A 842 4.49 -12.44 -4.21
N ALA A 843 3.42 -11.62 -4.16
CA ALA A 843 3.11 -10.75 -3.04
C ALA A 843 2.80 -11.52 -1.76
N SER A 844 2.06 -12.62 -1.85
CA SER A 844 1.74 -13.48 -0.70
C SER A 844 2.97 -14.18 -0.11
N SER A 845 4.04 -14.34 -0.90
CA SER A 845 5.29 -14.95 -0.43
C SER A 845 6.25 -13.93 0.21
N LEU A 846 6.33 -12.71 -0.34
CA LEU A 846 7.48 -11.83 -0.11
C LEU A 846 7.17 -10.42 0.40
N SER A 847 5.95 -9.91 0.21
CA SER A 847 5.59 -8.52 0.54
C SER A 847 5.11 -8.37 1.99
N PHE A 848 4.58 -7.18 2.29
CA PHE A 848 3.82 -6.89 3.52
C PHE A 848 2.73 -7.93 3.81
N PHE A 849 2.16 -8.53 2.77
CA PHE A 849 1.15 -9.58 2.84
C PHE A 849 1.72 -11.01 2.89
N GLY A 850 3.03 -11.15 3.01
CA GLY A 850 3.68 -12.46 3.01
C GLY A 850 3.14 -13.39 4.08
N GLY A 851 2.77 -14.61 3.69
CA GLY A 851 2.15 -15.61 4.55
C GLY A 851 0.62 -15.54 4.61
N MET A 852 -0.02 -14.58 3.95
CA MET A 852 -1.47 -14.61 3.75
C MET A 852 -1.80 -15.41 2.49
N GLY A 853 -2.81 -16.27 2.60
CA GLY A 853 -3.44 -16.87 1.43
C GLY A 853 -4.04 -15.79 0.52
N TRP A 854 -4.16 -16.09 -0.76
CA TRP A 854 -4.88 -15.26 -1.71
C TRP A 854 -5.88 -16.11 -2.48
N ASN A 855 -7.00 -15.51 -2.85
CA ASN A 855 -8.04 -16.16 -3.64
C ASN A 855 -8.23 -15.38 -4.94
N PHE A 856 -8.29 -16.10 -6.06
CA PHE A 856 -8.49 -15.47 -7.36
C PHE A 856 -9.83 -14.74 -7.42
N SER A 857 -9.80 -13.46 -7.73
CA SER A 857 -11.00 -12.61 -7.85
C SER A 857 -10.84 -11.59 -8.97
N ILE A 858 -11.84 -11.52 -9.84
CA ILE A 858 -11.91 -10.49 -10.89
C ILE A 858 -12.97 -9.46 -10.50
N PRO A 859 -12.59 -8.22 -10.18
CA PRO A 859 -13.55 -7.16 -9.87
C PRO A 859 -14.13 -6.56 -11.15
N TRP A 860 -15.12 -7.24 -11.74
CA TRP A 860 -15.71 -6.92 -13.04
C TRP A 860 -16.09 -5.46 -13.23
N GLY A 861 -16.62 -4.78 -12.21
CA GLY A 861 -16.96 -3.36 -12.28
C GLY A 861 -15.77 -2.48 -12.68
N ARG A 862 -14.60 -2.70 -12.07
CA ARG A 862 -13.37 -1.94 -12.37
C ARG A 862 -12.77 -2.34 -13.72
N VAL A 863 -12.84 -3.63 -14.06
CA VAL A 863 -12.40 -4.15 -15.37
C VAL A 863 -13.20 -3.48 -16.48
N VAL A 864 -14.53 -3.48 -16.39
CA VAL A 864 -15.41 -2.83 -17.35
C VAL A 864 -15.15 -1.32 -17.44
N THR A 865 -14.93 -0.64 -16.34
CA THR A 865 -14.58 0.80 -16.34
C THR A 865 -13.29 1.06 -17.14
N GLY A 866 -12.24 0.27 -16.92
CA GLY A 866 -10.99 0.38 -17.71
C GLY A 866 -11.21 0.13 -19.20
N CYS A 867 -12.01 -0.87 -19.56
CA CYS A 867 -12.39 -1.16 -20.94
C CYS A 867 -13.14 0.00 -21.59
N LEU A 868 -14.12 0.59 -20.91
CA LEU A 868 -14.91 1.71 -21.41
C LEU A 868 -14.06 2.97 -21.60
N ILE A 869 -13.11 3.25 -20.71
CA ILE A 869 -12.16 4.36 -20.87
C ILE A 869 -11.36 4.19 -22.16
N VAL A 870 -10.77 3.01 -22.39
CA VAL A 870 -9.96 2.74 -23.60
C VAL A 870 -10.81 2.86 -24.86
N LEU A 871 -11.98 2.23 -24.93
CA LEU A 871 -12.86 2.30 -26.09
C LEU A 871 -13.36 3.73 -26.36
N GLY A 872 -13.72 4.46 -25.30
CA GLY A 872 -14.16 5.85 -25.41
C GLY A 872 -13.07 6.77 -25.96
N VAL A 873 -11.83 6.61 -25.50
CA VAL A 873 -10.69 7.40 -26.00
C VAL A 873 -10.29 6.97 -27.41
N CYS A 874 -10.31 5.67 -27.76
CA CYS A 874 -10.11 5.21 -29.13
C CYS A 874 -11.16 5.82 -30.08
N PHE A 875 -12.43 5.84 -29.68
CA PHE A 875 -13.51 6.45 -30.44
C PHE A 875 -13.32 7.96 -30.61
N ALA A 876 -13.11 8.71 -29.53
CA ALA A 876 -12.93 10.16 -29.56
C ALA A 876 -11.64 10.55 -30.31
N GLY A 877 -10.54 9.86 -30.08
CA GLY A 877 -9.24 10.11 -30.72
C GLY A 877 -9.24 9.86 -32.22
N THR A 878 -10.17 9.06 -32.74
CA THR A 878 -10.34 8.82 -34.19
C THR A 878 -11.43 9.68 -34.81
N LEU A 879 -12.52 9.92 -34.13
CA LEU A 879 -13.66 10.72 -34.61
C LEU A 879 -13.25 12.15 -34.91
N ILE A 880 -12.55 12.81 -33.98
CA ILE A 880 -12.14 14.22 -34.14
C ILE A 880 -11.27 14.44 -35.39
N PRO A 881 -10.15 13.70 -35.60
CA PRO A 881 -9.32 13.88 -36.80
C PRO A 881 -10.03 13.48 -38.09
N ALA A 882 -10.87 12.43 -38.05
CA ALA A 882 -11.66 12.03 -39.21
C ALA A 882 -12.64 13.14 -39.65
N LEU A 883 -13.35 13.76 -38.69
CA LEU A 883 -14.27 14.89 -38.98
C LEU A 883 -13.53 16.15 -39.45
N LEU A 884 -12.38 16.50 -38.86
CA LEU A 884 -11.59 17.65 -39.26
C LEU A 884 -11.06 17.51 -40.69
N GLN A 885 -10.68 16.32 -41.13
CA GLN A 885 -10.24 16.07 -42.51
C GLN A 885 -11.38 16.11 -43.52
N MET A 886 -12.61 15.78 -43.10
CA MET A 886 -13.80 15.87 -43.97
C MET A 886 -14.26 17.29 -44.26
N ARG A 887 -14.02 18.24 -43.32
CA ARG A 887 -14.42 19.67 -43.46
C ARG A 887 -13.53 20.45 -44.45
N ARG A 888 -12.30 19.98 -44.75
CA ARG A 888 -11.41 20.64 -45.73
C ARG A 888 -11.94 20.45 -47.16
N LYS A 889 -12.12 21.54 -47.89
CA LYS A 889 -12.67 21.55 -49.25
C LYS A 889 -11.76 20.76 -50.22
N PHE A 890 -12.37 20.16 -51.27
CA PHE A 890 -11.72 19.35 -52.29
C PHE A 890 -10.60 20.07 -53.08
N PHE A 891 -10.58 21.38 -53.10
CA PHE A 891 -9.81 22.22 -54.01
C PHE A 891 -8.50 22.80 -53.47
N ASP A 892 -8.10 22.52 -52.21
CA ASP A 892 -6.84 23.03 -51.69
C ASP A 892 -5.62 22.16 -52.13
N CYS A 893 -5.60 21.75 -53.39
CA CYS A 893 -4.51 20.95 -53.95
C CYS A 893 -3.31 21.76 -54.52
N GLY A 894 -3.37 23.08 -54.46
CA GLY A 894 -2.40 23.95 -55.16
C GLY A 894 -1.24 24.49 -54.32
N ASN A 895 -1.30 24.49 -52.99
CA ASN A 895 -0.35 25.24 -52.16
C ASN A 895 0.44 24.38 -51.12
N GLU A 896 0.49 23.06 -51.25
CA GLU A 896 1.25 22.20 -50.36
C GLU A 896 2.29 21.31 -51.11
N GLU A 897 3.10 21.88 -52.02
CA GLU A 897 4.38 21.29 -52.50
C GLU A 897 5.58 21.80 -51.67
#